data_7d5d014c82fbcb37a5089bcc2134e378
#
_entry.id   7d5d014c82fbcb37a5089bcc2134e378
#
_cell.length_a   1.000
_cell.length_b   1.000
_cell.length_c   1.000
_cell.angle_alpha   90.00
_cell.angle_beta   90.00
_cell.angle_gamma   90.00
#
_symmetry.space_group_name_H-M   'P 1'
#
loop_
_entity.id
_entity.type
_entity.pdbx_description
1 polymer ?
#
loop_
_entity_poly.entity_id
_entity_poly.type
_entity_poly.pdbx_seq_one_letter_code
_entity_poly.pdbx_strand_id
1 'polypeptide(L)'
;MKVGRNMSKLNEKKMIDEIRLLSLDMIDDAGSGHPGIALSAAPALYTLFANHMVYDLEKKDWPNRDRFILSSGHASALLYAVLYATTGDFTMEDLREFRHLNSQTPGHPELNIDKRIEATTGALGEGFATAVGMSIAEKMLEEKYNTKKLTLFNYNIYCMCSDGDLMEGISYEAAAIAGEYKLNNLIVLYDANKMTLDGPLDKDYNERIGQMYNALGWNVYVVKNGNNQSEIDKALDTANRSKLPVLIIINSTLGKFSEYENTSKIHGKLTKEDLEQIRIKLKGGRPFTIDEENLFSLRKEVKTRNQLAYQDWYNDYQKYVSEASEKEVENLNEFLNNEDILLDLNKVIDIDKLFIDKPMRDINYQIMNVIGTFIDRFVGGSADLANSTKTYLKNGKDFGIDNYKGKNIEFGVRENAMGAILNGLALTNFRPFGSTFLTFADYLKPSLRNTCIMNLPVTYIFTHDSILIGQDGKTHQPIEQLGMLRSTPNLDVYRPCDYKELIGAWDLILKNKKPAALVVSKNPTESFKFTSAEETALGGYVISEVKTRLDVILIASGSEVGLAMKIKHELLKNYIEARIVSMPNINAFFKQSLTYQNQVLPKGYKRMIIEFSNDPSLYRLVKSDEDIINVKNYGKSATEEELLQDYELDLQNIIIKIKNNI
;
A
#
# COMPACT_ATOMS: atom_id res chain seq x y z
N MET A 1 8.79 -24.97 25.42
CA MET A 1 8.29 -25.55 26.70
C MET A 1 6.85 -25.10 26.91
N LYS A 2 5.88 -26.02 27.02
CA LYS A 2 4.51 -25.64 27.44
C LYS A 2 4.57 -25.22 28.89
N VAL A 3 4.53 -23.93 29.18
CA VAL A 3 4.19 -23.45 30.53
C VAL A 3 2.76 -23.93 30.80
N GLY A 4 2.57 -24.71 31.84
CA GLY A 4 1.31 -25.39 32.13
C GLY A 4 0.16 -24.43 32.19
N ARG A 5 -0.84 -24.66 31.34
CA ARG A 5 -2.13 -23.94 31.33
C ARG A 5 -2.86 -24.23 32.63
N ASN A 6 -2.90 -23.28 33.53
CA ASN A 6 -3.71 -23.32 34.74
C ASN A 6 -4.92 -22.38 34.70
N MET A 7 -5.32 -21.85 33.52
CA MET A 7 -6.66 -21.30 33.38
C MET A 7 -7.66 -22.43 33.17
N SER A 8 -8.74 -22.49 33.91
CA SER A 8 -9.80 -23.44 33.68
C SER A 8 -10.46 -23.15 32.33
N LYS A 9 -10.87 -24.18 31.58
CA LYS A 9 -11.63 -23.99 30.30
C LYS A 9 -12.87 -23.12 30.47
N LEU A 10 -13.40 -23.03 31.66
CA LEU A 10 -14.55 -22.20 32.04
C LEU A 10 -14.25 -20.70 31.91
N ASN A 11 -13.04 -20.27 32.29
CA ASN A 11 -12.62 -18.87 32.26
C ASN A 11 -12.43 -18.36 30.84
N GLU A 12 -11.83 -19.16 29.93
CA GLU A 12 -11.66 -18.78 28.52
C GLU A 12 -13.00 -18.59 27.81
N LYS A 13 -13.94 -19.52 28.02
CA LYS A 13 -15.29 -19.39 27.46
C LYS A 13 -15.97 -18.10 27.92
N LYS A 14 -15.90 -17.80 29.23
CA LYS A 14 -16.47 -16.58 29.78
C LYS A 14 -15.82 -15.34 29.15
N MET A 15 -14.52 -15.33 29.00
CA MET A 15 -13.80 -14.22 28.38
C MET A 15 -14.20 -13.99 26.90
N ILE A 16 -14.36 -15.07 26.13
CA ILE A 16 -14.86 -14.99 24.75
C ILE A 16 -16.27 -14.40 24.70
N ASP A 17 -17.14 -14.82 25.62
CA ASP A 17 -18.51 -14.31 25.67
C ASP A 17 -18.56 -12.84 26.11
N GLU A 18 -17.70 -12.42 27.02
CA GLU A 18 -17.55 -11.00 27.42
C GLU A 18 -16.97 -10.13 26.29
N ILE A 19 -15.99 -10.63 25.50
CA ILE A 19 -15.47 -9.96 24.29
C ILE A 19 -16.60 -9.76 23.26
N ARG A 20 -17.45 -10.77 23.03
CA ARG A 20 -18.62 -10.62 22.16
C ARG A 20 -19.52 -9.48 22.64
N LEU A 21 -19.82 -9.46 23.94
CA LEU A 21 -20.70 -8.44 24.52
C LEU A 21 -20.09 -7.05 24.47
N LEU A 22 -18.79 -6.89 24.75
CA LEU A 22 -18.10 -5.61 24.59
C LEU A 22 -18.18 -5.10 23.15
N SER A 23 -17.98 -5.99 22.17
CA SER A 23 -18.09 -5.63 20.75
C SER A 23 -19.50 -5.15 20.38
N LEU A 24 -20.54 -5.81 20.94
CA LEU A 24 -21.92 -5.40 20.74
C LEU A 24 -22.24 -4.08 21.44
N ASP A 25 -21.71 -3.88 22.67
CA ASP A 25 -21.89 -2.63 23.42
C ASP A 25 -21.30 -1.43 22.65
N MET A 26 -20.11 -1.59 22.06
CA MET A 26 -19.48 -0.59 21.19
C MET A 26 -20.37 -0.25 19.97
N ILE A 27 -20.92 -1.29 19.31
CA ILE A 27 -21.75 -1.12 18.11
C ILE A 27 -23.10 -0.46 18.48
N ASP A 28 -23.70 -0.81 19.63
CA ASP A 28 -24.97 -0.21 20.08
C ASP A 28 -24.78 1.26 20.45
N ASP A 29 -23.73 1.58 21.23
CA ASP A 29 -23.43 2.94 21.67
C ASP A 29 -23.16 3.86 20.46
N ALA A 30 -22.36 3.40 19.50
CA ALA A 30 -22.11 4.10 18.23
C ALA A 30 -23.35 4.16 17.31
N GLY A 31 -24.36 3.35 17.56
CA GLY A 31 -25.55 3.22 16.69
C GLY A 31 -25.25 2.68 15.29
N SER A 32 -24.06 2.12 15.06
CA SER A 32 -23.55 1.69 13.75
C SER A 32 -22.40 0.69 13.91
N GLY A 33 -22.39 -0.36 13.08
CA GLY A 33 -21.37 -1.40 13.09
C GLY A 33 -21.88 -2.74 12.54
N HIS A 34 -21.08 -3.79 12.70
CA HIS A 34 -21.34 -5.13 12.14
C HIS A 34 -21.40 -6.19 13.27
N PRO A 35 -22.56 -6.40 13.90
CA PRO A 35 -22.67 -7.31 15.03
C PRO A 35 -22.49 -8.79 14.66
N GLY A 36 -22.81 -9.18 13.43
CA GLY A 36 -22.79 -10.58 12.99
C GLY A 36 -21.43 -11.23 13.15
N ILE A 37 -20.39 -10.62 12.60
CA ILE A 37 -19.02 -11.14 12.65
C ILE A 37 -18.41 -11.05 14.07
N ALA A 38 -18.81 -10.06 14.87
CA ALA A 38 -18.39 -9.95 16.26
C ALA A 38 -18.84 -11.16 17.09
N LEU A 39 -19.99 -11.72 16.78
CA LEU A 39 -20.51 -12.92 17.42
C LEU A 39 -19.89 -14.21 16.89
N SER A 40 -19.64 -14.31 15.57
CA SER A 40 -19.12 -15.52 14.94
C SER A 40 -17.63 -15.74 15.16
N ALA A 41 -16.81 -14.69 14.96
CA ALA A 41 -15.36 -14.77 14.87
C ALA A 41 -14.63 -14.63 16.23
N ALA A 42 -15.32 -14.25 17.30
CA ALA A 42 -14.70 -14.02 18.62
C ALA A 42 -13.84 -15.19 19.14
N PRO A 43 -14.25 -16.48 19.03
CA PRO A 43 -13.41 -17.58 19.49
C PRO A 43 -12.10 -17.70 18.71
N ALA A 44 -12.12 -17.44 17.40
CA ALA A 44 -10.95 -17.52 16.55
C ALA A 44 -9.93 -16.42 16.91
N LEU A 45 -10.39 -15.17 17.00
CA LEU A 45 -9.53 -14.06 17.34
C LEU A 45 -8.99 -14.16 18.76
N TYR A 46 -9.84 -14.49 19.74
CA TYR A 46 -9.40 -14.72 21.11
C TYR A 46 -8.31 -15.78 21.18
N THR A 47 -8.55 -16.96 20.59
CA THR A 47 -7.60 -18.09 20.63
C THR A 47 -6.27 -17.69 19.99
N LEU A 48 -6.30 -16.97 18.88
CA LEU A 48 -5.10 -16.47 18.23
C LEU A 48 -4.28 -15.57 19.17
N PHE A 49 -4.87 -14.49 19.68
CA PHE A 49 -4.14 -13.50 20.50
C PHE A 49 -3.77 -14.03 21.89
N ALA A 50 -4.67 -14.80 22.52
CA ALA A 50 -4.43 -15.34 23.85
C ALA A 50 -3.41 -16.48 23.85
N ASN A 51 -3.36 -17.34 22.82
CA ASN A 51 -2.63 -18.60 22.88
C ASN A 51 -1.48 -18.74 21.87
N HIS A 52 -1.53 -18.07 20.72
CA HIS A 52 -0.60 -18.35 19.61
C HIS A 52 0.29 -17.17 19.24
N MET A 53 -0.25 -15.98 19.04
CA MET A 53 0.56 -14.84 18.63
C MET A 53 1.67 -14.50 19.62
N VAL A 54 2.84 -14.24 19.07
CA VAL A 54 4.05 -13.84 19.81
C VAL A 54 4.27 -12.34 19.63
N TYR A 55 4.15 -11.59 20.72
CA TYR A 55 4.36 -10.14 20.78
C TYR A 55 4.73 -9.74 22.20
N ASP A 56 5.44 -8.64 22.40
CA ASP A 56 5.77 -8.13 23.75
C ASP A 56 4.83 -6.99 24.13
N LEU A 57 4.30 -6.97 25.34
CA LEU A 57 3.34 -5.94 25.77
C LEU A 57 3.97 -4.56 25.96
N GLU A 58 5.27 -4.50 26.26
CA GLU A 58 6.01 -3.27 26.52
C GLU A 58 6.82 -2.81 25.32
N LYS A 59 7.28 -3.76 24.46
CA LYS A 59 8.08 -3.52 23.26
C LYS A 59 7.21 -3.69 22.01
N LYS A 60 6.34 -2.71 21.77
CA LYS A 60 5.35 -2.76 20.68
C LYS A 60 5.96 -2.76 19.30
N ASP A 61 7.15 -2.18 19.16
CA ASP A 61 7.96 -2.08 17.95
C ASP A 61 8.94 -3.24 17.77
N TRP A 62 8.91 -4.26 18.66
CA TRP A 62 9.80 -5.42 18.54
C TRP A 62 9.79 -6.02 17.14
N PRO A 63 10.95 -6.06 16.43
CA PRO A 63 11.00 -6.40 15.02
C PRO A 63 10.54 -7.83 14.71
N ASN A 64 10.79 -8.78 15.61
CA ASN A 64 10.44 -10.19 15.44
C ASN A 64 9.10 -10.58 16.09
N ARG A 65 8.23 -9.60 16.39
CA ARG A 65 6.86 -9.90 16.83
C ARG A 65 6.03 -10.42 15.66
N ASP A 66 5.06 -11.29 15.93
CA ASP A 66 4.04 -11.67 14.95
C ASP A 66 3.21 -10.45 14.51
N ARG A 67 2.66 -10.51 13.30
CA ARG A 67 1.80 -9.48 12.73
C ARG A 67 0.39 -10.03 12.57
N PHE A 68 -0.59 -9.16 12.81
CA PHE A 68 -2.00 -9.49 12.56
C PHE A 68 -2.65 -8.43 11.67
N ILE A 69 -3.30 -8.88 10.58
CA ILE A 69 -4.10 -8.03 9.70
C ILE A 69 -5.55 -8.50 9.71
N LEU A 70 -6.45 -7.60 10.06
CA LEU A 70 -7.88 -7.82 9.92
C LEU A 70 -8.31 -7.36 8.50
N SER A 71 -8.25 -8.28 7.50
CA SER A 71 -8.68 -7.97 6.13
C SER A 71 -10.17 -7.65 6.08
N SER A 72 -10.98 -8.42 6.79
CA SER A 72 -12.40 -8.12 7.05
C SER A 72 -12.56 -6.96 8.03
N GLY A 73 -12.15 -5.75 7.60
CA GLY A 73 -12.06 -4.55 8.44
C GLY A 73 -13.37 -4.15 9.15
N HIS A 74 -14.51 -4.63 8.66
CA HIS A 74 -15.82 -4.44 9.30
C HIS A 74 -15.94 -5.16 10.66
N ALA A 75 -15.04 -6.11 11.00
CA ALA A 75 -14.94 -6.73 12.31
C ALA A 75 -14.14 -5.90 13.34
N SER A 76 -13.91 -4.62 13.09
CA SER A 76 -13.09 -3.72 13.91
C SER A 76 -13.47 -3.70 15.40
N ALA A 77 -14.76 -3.64 15.73
CA ALA A 77 -15.23 -3.68 17.12
C ALA A 77 -14.74 -4.93 17.87
N LEU A 78 -14.76 -6.09 17.20
CA LEU A 78 -14.23 -7.34 17.76
C LEU A 78 -12.72 -7.26 17.95
N LEU A 79 -11.97 -6.74 17.00
CA LEU A 79 -10.52 -6.59 17.12
C LEU A 79 -10.15 -5.70 18.31
N TYR A 80 -10.83 -4.56 18.48
CA TYR A 80 -10.54 -3.65 19.60
C TYR A 80 -10.89 -4.29 20.95
N ALA A 81 -12.01 -5.03 21.04
CA ALA A 81 -12.37 -5.75 22.25
C ALA A 81 -11.37 -6.87 22.60
N VAL A 82 -10.85 -7.58 21.60
CA VAL A 82 -9.80 -8.60 21.80
C VAL A 82 -8.49 -7.95 22.23
N LEU A 83 -8.05 -6.87 21.60
CA LEU A 83 -6.84 -6.14 21.98
C LEU A 83 -6.98 -5.53 23.37
N TYR A 84 -8.14 -4.96 23.71
CA TYR A 84 -8.43 -4.53 25.09
C TYR A 84 -8.21 -5.69 26.07
N ALA A 85 -8.78 -6.84 25.81
CA ALA A 85 -8.73 -7.97 26.75
C ALA A 85 -7.30 -8.56 26.86
N THR A 86 -6.60 -8.76 25.75
CA THR A 86 -5.33 -9.50 25.70
C THR A 86 -4.10 -8.64 25.93
N THR A 87 -4.08 -7.42 25.41
CA THR A 87 -2.88 -6.55 25.42
C THR A 87 -3.00 -5.39 26.39
N GLY A 88 -4.21 -4.89 26.62
CA GLY A 88 -4.44 -3.66 27.40
C GLY A 88 -4.05 -2.38 26.64
N ASP A 89 -3.87 -2.43 25.33
CA ASP A 89 -3.50 -1.26 24.51
C ASP A 89 -4.65 -0.27 24.35
N PHE A 90 -5.89 -0.73 24.52
CA PHE A 90 -7.10 0.09 24.57
C PHE A 90 -7.59 0.21 26.01
N THR A 91 -8.26 1.31 26.33
CA THR A 91 -8.99 1.53 27.57
C THR A 91 -10.48 1.27 27.37
N MET A 92 -11.25 1.13 28.44
CA MET A 92 -12.69 1.00 28.33
C MET A 92 -13.33 2.27 27.72
N GLU A 93 -12.73 3.43 27.95
CA GLU A 93 -13.14 4.70 27.36
C GLU A 93 -12.89 4.71 25.83
N ASP A 94 -11.73 4.24 25.37
CA ASP A 94 -11.46 4.07 23.95
C ASP A 94 -12.55 3.20 23.28
N LEU A 95 -13.04 2.15 23.97
CA LEU A 95 -14.10 1.28 23.43
C LEU A 95 -15.45 2.01 23.35
N ARG A 96 -15.77 2.89 24.31
CA ARG A 96 -17.00 3.71 24.30
C ARG A 96 -16.99 4.74 23.16
N GLU A 97 -15.82 5.23 22.80
CA GLU A 97 -15.65 6.19 21.71
C GLU A 97 -15.61 5.57 20.32
N PHE A 98 -16.03 4.31 20.17
CA PHE A 98 -16.06 3.60 18.88
C PHE A 98 -16.81 4.40 17.81
N ARG A 99 -16.18 4.64 16.67
CA ARG A 99 -16.68 5.42 15.53
C ARG A 99 -16.92 6.91 15.80
N HIS A 100 -16.50 7.44 16.94
CA HIS A 100 -16.57 8.88 17.17
C HIS A 100 -15.40 9.62 16.50
N LEU A 101 -15.58 10.91 16.30
CA LEU A 101 -14.56 11.75 15.66
C LEU A 101 -13.26 11.75 16.47
N ASN A 102 -12.14 11.47 15.82
CA ASN A 102 -10.81 11.39 16.41
C ASN A 102 -10.63 10.30 17.49
N SER A 103 -11.52 9.31 17.56
CA SER A 103 -11.37 8.19 18.49
C SER A 103 -10.20 7.29 18.12
N GLN A 104 -9.71 6.52 19.11
CA GLN A 104 -8.70 5.48 18.90
C GLN A 104 -9.29 4.19 18.31
N THR A 105 -10.62 4.14 18.19
CA THR A 105 -11.39 2.98 17.70
C THR A 105 -12.25 3.35 16.50
N PRO A 106 -11.64 3.72 15.36
CA PRO A 106 -12.37 4.07 14.14
C PRO A 106 -13.21 2.90 13.62
N GLY A 107 -14.15 3.21 12.71
CA GLY A 107 -15.13 2.23 12.20
C GLY A 107 -14.54 1.04 11.43
N HIS A 108 -13.36 1.22 10.86
CA HIS A 108 -12.50 0.18 10.29
C HIS A 108 -11.08 0.41 10.81
N PRO A 109 -10.22 -0.63 10.89
CA PRO A 109 -8.87 -0.46 11.40
C PRO A 109 -8.07 0.57 10.61
N GLU A 110 -7.43 1.49 11.31
CA GLU A 110 -6.48 2.45 10.77
C GLU A 110 -5.09 2.17 11.37
N LEU A 111 -4.06 2.25 10.53
CA LEU A 111 -2.68 1.98 10.93
C LEU A 111 -2.29 2.74 12.20
N ASN A 112 -1.99 2.00 13.25
CA ASN A 112 -1.57 2.55 14.56
C ASN A 112 -0.77 1.49 15.32
N ILE A 113 0.54 1.52 15.17
CA ILE A 113 1.44 0.52 15.79
C ILE A 113 1.37 0.56 17.32
N ASP A 114 1.17 1.72 17.93
CA ASP A 114 1.00 1.86 19.39
C ASP A 114 -0.23 1.12 19.91
N LYS A 115 -1.21 0.91 19.04
CA LYS A 115 -2.43 0.14 19.32
C LYS A 115 -2.42 -1.25 18.66
N ARG A 116 -1.29 -1.69 18.07
CA ARG A 116 -1.10 -2.96 17.34
C ARG A 116 -2.03 -3.13 16.14
N ILE A 117 -2.41 -2.04 15.53
CA ILE A 117 -3.10 -2.05 14.24
C ILE A 117 -2.05 -1.93 13.14
N GLU A 118 -1.74 -3.06 12.50
CA GLU A 118 -0.60 -3.19 11.58
C GLU A 118 -0.87 -2.61 10.18
N ALA A 119 -2.12 -2.41 9.80
CA ALA A 119 -2.50 -1.85 8.51
C ALA A 119 -3.90 -1.20 8.56
N THR A 120 -4.12 -0.21 7.70
CA THR A 120 -5.48 0.30 7.43
C THR A 120 -6.19 -0.65 6.48
N THR A 121 -7.36 -1.13 6.89
CA THR A 121 -8.20 -2.05 6.12
C THR A 121 -9.63 -1.55 6.02
N GLY A 122 -10.44 -2.21 5.17
CA GLY A 122 -11.84 -1.82 4.95
C GLY A 122 -12.29 -2.09 3.52
N ALA A 123 -11.44 -1.83 2.52
CA ALA A 123 -11.62 -2.39 1.19
C ALA A 123 -11.25 -3.88 1.24
N LEU A 124 -12.22 -4.74 0.91
CA LEU A 124 -12.08 -6.20 1.04
C LEU A 124 -10.95 -6.73 0.15
N GLY A 125 -10.23 -7.74 0.62
CA GLY A 125 -9.09 -8.36 -0.08
C GLY A 125 -7.76 -7.59 0.04
N GLU A 126 -7.78 -6.26 0.21
CA GLU A 126 -6.58 -5.43 0.32
C GLU A 126 -5.71 -5.81 1.54
N GLY A 127 -6.34 -6.10 2.68
CA GLY A 127 -5.65 -6.56 3.88
C GLY A 127 -4.95 -7.90 3.68
N PHE A 128 -5.58 -8.83 2.99
CA PHE A 128 -4.98 -10.12 2.67
C PHE A 128 -3.74 -9.97 1.77
N ALA A 129 -3.84 -9.20 0.69
CA ALA A 129 -2.70 -8.97 -0.19
C ALA A 129 -1.56 -8.19 0.53
N THR A 130 -1.90 -7.27 1.45
CA THR A 130 -0.92 -6.61 2.32
C THR A 130 -0.20 -7.62 3.23
N ALA A 131 -0.92 -8.61 3.79
CA ALA A 131 -0.34 -9.68 4.59
C ALA A 131 0.67 -10.54 3.79
N VAL A 132 0.39 -10.80 2.50
CA VAL A 132 1.35 -11.46 1.59
C VAL A 132 2.64 -10.64 1.48
N GLY A 133 2.53 -9.31 1.35
CA GLY A 133 3.71 -8.43 1.32
C GLY A 133 4.54 -8.46 2.60
N MET A 134 3.91 -8.47 3.77
CA MET A 134 4.61 -8.64 5.05
C MET A 134 5.28 -10.02 5.16
N SER A 135 4.65 -11.06 4.59
CA SER A 135 5.20 -12.40 4.57
C SER A 135 6.45 -12.51 3.67
N ILE A 136 6.44 -11.85 2.51
CA ILE A 136 7.62 -11.71 1.65
C ILE A 136 8.76 -11.00 2.39
N ALA A 137 8.44 -9.92 3.10
CA ALA A 137 9.41 -9.15 3.87
C ALA A 137 10.10 -10.02 4.94
N GLU A 138 9.32 -10.82 5.68
CA GLU A 138 9.89 -11.72 6.69
C GLU A 138 10.83 -12.74 6.04
N LYS A 139 10.45 -13.35 4.90
CA LYS A 139 11.32 -14.29 4.18
C LYS A 139 12.62 -13.65 3.72
N MET A 140 12.58 -12.39 3.28
CA MET A 140 13.80 -11.64 2.95
C MET A 140 14.70 -11.45 4.17
N LEU A 141 14.11 -11.12 5.32
CA LEU A 141 14.83 -10.88 6.57
C LEU A 141 15.37 -12.18 7.18
N GLU A 142 14.55 -13.24 7.19
CA GLU A 142 14.94 -14.57 7.65
C GLU A 142 16.20 -15.04 6.92
N GLU A 143 16.20 -15.06 5.59
CA GLU A 143 17.33 -15.54 4.82
C GLU A 143 18.56 -14.62 4.89
N LYS A 144 18.35 -13.32 5.13
CA LYS A 144 19.43 -12.36 5.19
C LYS A 144 20.16 -12.35 6.52
N TYR A 145 19.44 -12.41 7.64
CA TYR A 145 20.01 -12.16 8.96
C TYR A 145 20.07 -13.41 9.85
N ASN A 146 19.30 -14.46 9.57
CA ASN A 146 19.41 -15.69 10.34
C ASN A 146 20.68 -16.45 9.99
N THR A 147 21.23 -17.13 10.98
CA THR A 147 22.39 -18.01 10.83
C THR A 147 22.02 -19.42 11.28
N LYS A 148 22.91 -20.40 11.10
CA LYS A 148 22.67 -21.76 11.62
C LYS A 148 22.48 -21.80 13.15
N LYS A 149 22.90 -20.78 13.88
CA LYS A 149 22.91 -20.74 15.34
C LYS A 149 21.99 -19.66 15.93
N LEU A 150 21.66 -18.63 15.17
CA LEU A 150 20.92 -17.45 15.65
C LEU A 150 19.70 -17.22 14.79
N THR A 151 18.57 -16.93 15.42
CA THR A 151 17.29 -16.65 14.77
C THR A 151 16.84 -15.25 15.12
N LEU A 152 17.05 -14.31 14.21
CA LEU A 152 16.63 -12.91 14.38
C LEU A 152 15.23 -12.65 13.85
N PHE A 153 14.81 -13.35 12.78
CA PHE A 153 13.51 -13.20 12.16
C PHE A 153 12.88 -14.57 11.91
N ASN A 154 11.69 -14.79 12.44
CA ASN A 154 10.88 -15.99 12.26
C ASN A 154 9.41 -15.75 12.64
N TYR A 155 8.95 -14.51 12.49
CA TYR A 155 7.60 -14.14 12.87
C TYR A 155 6.57 -14.59 11.84
N ASN A 156 5.38 -14.90 12.33
CA ASN A 156 4.25 -15.23 11.49
C ASN A 156 3.42 -13.98 11.17
N ILE A 157 2.77 -14.03 10.02
CA ILE A 157 1.73 -13.08 9.61
C ILE A 157 0.40 -13.82 9.66
N TYR A 158 -0.47 -13.37 10.56
CA TYR A 158 -1.83 -13.83 10.65
C TYR A 158 -2.75 -12.85 9.96
N CYS A 159 -3.68 -13.36 9.15
CA CYS A 159 -4.67 -12.54 8.47
C CYS A 159 -6.07 -13.12 8.70
N MET A 160 -7.05 -12.30 9.04
CA MET A 160 -8.42 -12.74 9.12
C MET A 160 -9.23 -12.22 7.94
N CYS A 161 -9.84 -13.14 7.20
CA CYS A 161 -10.68 -12.89 6.04
C CYS A 161 -12.12 -13.37 6.29
N SER A 162 -13.06 -12.79 5.56
CA SER A 162 -14.45 -13.23 5.46
C SER A 162 -14.75 -13.75 4.04
N ASP A 163 -15.99 -14.22 3.84
CA ASP A 163 -16.45 -14.66 2.51
C ASP A 163 -16.24 -13.56 1.45
N GLY A 164 -16.60 -12.31 1.75
CA GLY A 164 -16.43 -11.18 0.84
C GLY A 164 -14.98 -10.88 0.50
N ASP A 165 -14.05 -11.01 1.45
CA ASP A 165 -12.59 -10.85 1.16
C ASP A 165 -12.13 -11.84 0.09
N LEU A 166 -12.57 -13.10 0.19
CA LEU A 166 -12.10 -14.15 -0.71
C LEU A 166 -12.81 -14.16 -2.07
N MET A 167 -13.90 -13.39 -2.23
CA MET A 167 -14.54 -13.13 -3.53
C MET A 167 -13.78 -12.11 -4.36
N GLU A 168 -13.03 -11.21 -3.74
CA GLU A 168 -12.30 -10.16 -4.45
C GLU A 168 -11.20 -10.73 -5.36
N GLY A 169 -11.08 -10.17 -6.55
CA GLY A 169 -10.06 -10.60 -7.52
C GLY A 169 -8.65 -10.50 -6.99
N ILE A 170 -8.34 -9.45 -6.21
CA ILE A 170 -7.04 -9.26 -5.58
C ILE A 170 -6.67 -10.43 -4.64
N SER A 171 -7.64 -11.09 -4.01
CA SER A 171 -7.39 -12.22 -3.13
C SER A 171 -6.90 -13.45 -3.92
N TYR A 172 -7.42 -13.69 -5.11
CA TYR A 172 -6.92 -14.75 -6.01
C TYR A 172 -5.50 -14.45 -6.49
N GLU A 173 -5.24 -13.21 -6.87
CA GLU A 173 -3.91 -12.74 -7.28
C GLU A 173 -2.89 -12.95 -6.16
N ALA A 174 -3.21 -12.49 -4.95
CA ALA A 174 -2.34 -12.59 -3.77
C ALA A 174 -2.13 -14.03 -3.31
N ALA A 175 -3.19 -14.87 -3.33
CA ALA A 175 -3.10 -16.28 -2.96
C ALA A 175 -2.19 -17.06 -3.93
N ALA A 176 -2.26 -16.77 -5.22
CA ALA A 176 -1.39 -17.39 -6.22
C ALA A 176 0.09 -17.06 -5.98
N ILE A 177 0.40 -15.77 -5.70
CA ILE A 177 1.77 -15.32 -5.38
C ILE A 177 2.28 -15.99 -4.09
N ALA A 178 1.46 -16.03 -3.04
CA ALA A 178 1.85 -16.63 -1.77
C ALA A 178 2.14 -18.13 -1.89
N GLY A 179 1.36 -18.85 -2.68
CA GLY A 179 1.57 -20.27 -2.95
C GLY A 179 2.82 -20.53 -3.80
N GLU A 180 3.04 -19.74 -4.85
CA GLU A 180 4.23 -19.82 -5.72
C GLU A 180 5.50 -19.64 -4.90
N TYR A 181 5.56 -18.63 -4.04
CA TYR A 181 6.71 -18.37 -3.19
C TYR A 181 6.74 -19.21 -1.90
N LYS A 182 5.79 -20.13 -1.70
CA LYS A 182 5.71 -21.00 -0.50
C LYS A 182 5.85 -20.26 0.82
N LEU A 183 5.12 -19.15 0.97
CA LEU A 183 5.20 -18.27 2.13
C LEU A 183 4.62 -18.95 3.39
N ASN A 184 5.38 -19.87 3.97
CA ASN A 184 4.95 -20.72 5.08
C ASN A 184 4.73 -20.00 6.42
N ASN A 185 5.13 -18.74 6.52
CA ASN A 185 4.89 -17.84 7.63
C ASN A 185 3.55 -17.08 7.51
N LEU A 186 2.77 -17.31 6.44
CA LEU A 186 1.44 -16.72 6.23
C LEU A 186 0.33 -17.70 6.65
N ILE A 187 -0.48 -17.29 7.63
CA ILE A 187 -1.58 -18.08 8.17
C ILE A 187 -2.86 -17.26 8.08
N VAL A 188 -3.79 -17.70 7.25
CA VAL A 188 -5.07 -17.03 7.02
C VAL A 188 -6.18 -17.77 7.76
N LEU A 189 -6.90 -17.05 8.62
CA LEU A 189 -8.12 -17.49 9.28
C LEU A 189 -9.31 -17.02 8.44
N TYR A 190 -10.04 -17.91 7.85
CA TYR A 190 -11.21 -17.60 7.05
C TYR A 190 -12.48 -17.89 7.86
N ASP A 191 -13.22 -16.82 8.23
CA ASP A 191 -14.56 -16.91 8.85
C ASP A 191 -15.59 -17.29 7.80
N ALA A 192 -15.73 -18.59 7.57
CA ALA A 192 -16.65 -19.18 6.61
C ALA A 192 -18.08 -19.23 7.19
N ASN A 193 -18.73 -18.09 7.25
CA ASN A 193 -20.07 -17.95 7.83
C ASN A 193 -21.19 -18.09 6.80
N LYS A 194 -20.86 -18.20 5.51
CA LYS A 194 -21.76 -18.45 4.37
C LYS A 194 -22.81 -17.35 4.12
N MET A 195 -22.50 -16.13 4.49
CA MET A 195 -23.40 -14.98 4.34
C MET A 195 -22.67 -13.78 3.76
N THR A 196 -23.36 -13.07 2.88
CA THR A 196 -23.01 -11.73 2.40
C THR A 196 -24.07 -10.72 2.81
N LEU A 197 -23.87 -9.43 2.50
CA LEU A 197 -24.86 -8.39 2.73
C LEU A 197 -26.20 -8.68 2.01
N ASP A 198 -26.13 -9.28 0.84
CA ASP A 198 -27.31 -9.58 0.01
C ASP A 198 -27.98 -10.92 0.37
N GLY A 199 -27.38 -11.72 1.25
CA GLY A 199 -27.97 -12.96 1.73
C GLY A 199 -27.04 -14.17 1.78
N PRO A 200 -27.63 -15.39 1.65
CA PRO A 200 -26.84 -16.62 1.65
C PRO A 200 -25.85 -16.71 0.49
N LEU A 201 -24.64 -17.16 0.80
CA LEU A 201 -23.50 -17.25 -0.11
C LEU A 201 -23.77 -18.12 -1.35
N ASP A 202 -24.60 -19.14 -1.23
CA ASP A 202 -24.93 -20.07 -2.32
C ASP A 202 -25.66 -19.43 -3.51
N LYS A 203 -26.11 -18.19 -3.37
CA LYS A 203 -26.72 -17.41 -4.47
C LYS A 203 -25.67 -16.74 -5.35
N ASP A 204 -24.56 -16.31 -4.76
CA ASP A 204 -23.62 -15.39 -5.39
C ASP A 204 -22.21 -16.01 -5.57
N TYR A 205 -21.90 -17.06 -4.83
CA TYR A 205 -20.55 -17.58 -4.71
C TYR A 205 -20.54 -19.10 -4.47
N ASN A 206 -20.09 -19.83 -5.47
CA ASN A 206 -20.12 -21.31 -5.48
C ASN A 206 -18.71 -21.93 -5.55
N GLU A 207 -17.70 -21.13 -5.31
CA GLU A 207 -16.31 -21.55 -5.40
C GLU A 207 -15.95 -22.53 -4.28
N ARG A 208 -15.19 -23.55 -4.67
CA ARG A 208 -14.66 -24.52 -3.73
C ARG A 208 -13.33 -24.02 -3.15
N ILE A 209 -13.42 -23.04 -2.27
CA ILE A 209 -12.27 -22.30 -1.71
C ILE A 209 -11.16 -23.23 -1.26
N GLY A 210 -11.44 -24.25 -0.46
CA GLY A 210 -10.43 -25.18 0.02
C GLY A 210 -9.71 -25.92 -1.11
N GLN A 211 -10.43 -26.35 -2.17
CA GLN A 211 -9.81 -26.99 -3.32
C GLN A 211 -8.97 -26.04 -4.15
N MET A 212 -9.46 -24.81 -4.34
CA MET A 212 -8.75 -23.78 -5.06
C MET A 212 -7.43 -23.42 -4.36
N TYR A 213 -7.45 -23.15 -3.05
CA TYR A 213 -6.24 -22.83 -2.30
C TYR A 213 -5.24 -24.01 -2.30
N ASN A 214 -5.71 -25.26 -2.18
CA ASN A 214 -4.84 -26.42 -2.35
C ASN A 214 -4.18 -26.46 -3.75
N ALA A 215 -4.93 -26.13 -4.81
CA ALA A 215 -4.40 -26.06 -6.17
C ALA A 215 -3.38 -24.92 -6.35
N LEU A 216 -3.50 -23.86 -5.58
CA LEU A 216 -2.54 -22.74 -5.53
C LEU A 216 -1.30 -23.03 -4.65
N GLY A 217 -1.16 -24.24 -4.09
CA GLY A 217 0.01 -24.61 -3.29
C GLY A 217 -0.10 -24.29 -1.80
N TRP A 218 -1.30 -24.13 -1.27
CA TRP A 218 -1.56 -23.90 0.16
C TRP A 218 -1.91 -25.18 0.89
N ASN A 219 -1.61 -25.24 2.18
CA ASN A 219 -2.22 -26.21 3.08
C ASN A 219 -3.56 -25.68 3.58
N VAL A 220 -4.60 -26.52 3.55
CA VAL A 220 -5.94 -26.13 3.98
C VAL A 220 -6.39 -27.00 5.16
N TYR A 221 -6.75 -26.37 6.26
CA TYR A 221 -7.31 -27.03 7.43
C TYR A 221 -8.75 -26.56 7.67
N VAL A 222 -9.63 -27.47 8.11
CA VAL A 222 -11.04 -27.15 8.33
C VAL A 222 -11.39 -27.34 9.80
N VAL A 223 -11.80 -26.26 10.44
CA VAL A 223 -12.46 -26.25 11.75
C VAL A 223 -13.95 -26.40 11.52
N LYS A 224 -14.52 -27.52 11.98
CA LYS A 224 -15.92 -27.85 11.73
C LYS A 224 -16.91 -27.00 12.53
N ASN A 225 -16.47 -26.54 13.69
CA ASN A 225 -17.29 -25.70 14.58
C ASN A 225 -16.47 -24.52 15.09
N GLY A 226 -16.71 -23.33 14.55
CA GLY A 226 -16.05 -22.08 14.94
C GLY A 226 -16.24 -21.64 16.40
N ASN A 227 -17.15 -22.29 17.15
CA ASN A 227 -17.27 -22.12 18.58
C ASN A 227 -16.46 -23.15 19.40
N ASN A 228 -15.81 -24.10 18.75
CA ASN A 228 -14.97 -25.08 19.42
C ASN A 228 -13.50 -24.59 19.47
N GLN A 229 -13.19 -23.87 20.54
CA GLN A 229 -11.84 -23.32 20.76
C GLN A 229 -10.72 -24.39 20.64
N SER A 230 -10.95 -25.63 21.12
CA SER A 230 -9.96 -26.70 21.03
C SER A 230 -9.67 -27.13 19.58
N GLU A 231 -10.67 -27.05 18.67
CA GLU A 231 -10.42 -27.31 17.23
C GLU A 231 -9.63 -26.17 16.61
N ILE A 232 -9.93 -24.93 16.96
CA ILE A 232 -9.21 -23.73 16.48
C ILE A 232 -7.75 -23.79 16.96
N ASP A 233 -7.53 -24.06 18.24
CA ASP A 233 -6.21 -24.18 18.87
C ASP A 233 -5.34 -25.24 18.15
N LYS A 234 -5.91 -26.43 17.86
CA LYS A 234 -5.20 -27.48 17.12
C LYS A 234 -4.90 -27.11 15.67
N ALA A 235 -5.81 -26.39 15.01
CA ALA A 235 -5.60 -25.93 13.64
C ALA A 235 -4.44 -24.92 13.59
N LEU A 236 -4.39 -23.96 14.52
CA LEU A 236 -3.30 -23.00 14.65
C LEU A 236 -1.97 -23.68 15.02
N ASP A 237 -1.97 -24.63 15.98
CA ASP A 237 -0.77 -25.44 16.30
C ASP A 237 -0.22 -26.19 15.06
N THR A 238 -1.11 -26.67 14.19
CA THR A 238 -0.72 -27.36 12.95
C THR A 238 -0.22 -26.38 11.91
N ALA A 239 -0.88 -25.26 11.75
CA ALA A 239 -0.52 -24.19 10.82
C ALA A 239 0.89 -23.66 11.09
N ASN A 240 1.24 -23.41 12.35
CA ASN A 240 2.57 -22.91 12.77
C ASN A 240 3.73 -23.88 12.46
N ARG A 241 3.46 -25.08 11.96
CA ARG A 241 4.47 -26.08 11.56
C ARG A 241 4.45 -26.33 10.06
N SER A 242 3.59 -25.65 9.34
CA SER A 242 3.46 -25.82 7.89
C SER A 242 4.75 -25.41 7.16
N LYS A 243 4.97 -26.01 5.99
CA LYS A 243 6.03 -25.61 5.03
C LYS A 243 5.47 -24.86 3.82
N LEU A 244 4.17 -24.62 3.83
CA LEU A 244 3.41 -23.88 2.81
C LEU A 244 2.53 -22.86 3.51
N PRO A 245 2.06 -21.82 2.83
CA PRO A 245 1.06 -20.91 3.38
C PRO A 245 -0.20 -21.69 3.78
N VAL A 246 -0.90 -21.21 4.80
CA VAL A 246 -2.02 -21.96 5.40
C VAL A 246 -3.32 -21.18 5.33
N LEU A 247 -4.37 -21.86 4.88
CA LEU A 247 -5.75 -21.40 5.03
C LEU A 247 -6.47 -22.26 6.06
N ILE A 248 -6.95 -21.67 7.15
CA ILE A 248 -7.81 -22.32 8.15
C ILE A 248 -9.24 -21.90 7.88
N ILE A 249 -10.05 -22.78 7.30
CA ILE A 249 -11.47 -22.57 7.06
C ILE A 249 -12.23 -22.83 8.37
N ILE A 250 -12.79 -21.78 8.97
CA ILE A 250 -13.50 -21.85 10.24
C ILE A 250 -14.99 -21.77 9.93
N ASN A 251 -15.70 -22.92 9.96
CA ASN A 251 -17.14 -22.94 9.79
C ASN A 251 -17.81 -22.30 11.00
N SER A 252 -18.33 -21.11 10.82
CA SER A 252 -18.98 -20.33 11.86
C SER A 252 -20.46 -20.10 11.56
N THR A 253 -21.18 -19.54 12.51
CA THR A 253 -22.57 -19.14 12.37
C THR A 253 -22.64 -17.63 12.50
N LEU A 254 -22.96 -16.93 11.43
CA LEU A 254 -23.08 -15.49 11.47
C LEU A 254 -24.17 -15.08 12.48
N GLY A 255 -23.84 -14.14 13.38
CA GLY A 255 -24.77 -13.66 14.36
C GLY A 255 -25.21 -14.70 15.40
N LYS A 256 -24.30 -15.61 15.76
CA LYS A 256 -24.52 -16.65 16.78
C LYS A 256 -25.13 -16.06 18.05
N PHE A 257 -26.11 -16.74 18.63
CA PHE A 257 -26.92 -16.37 19.82
C PHE A 257 -28.00 -15.32 19.57
N SER A 258 -28.05 -14.65 18.42
CA SER A 258 -29.14 -13.74 18.06
C SER A 258 -30.39 -14.54 17.55
N GLU A 259 -31.51 -13.90 17.38
CA GLU A 259 -32.68 -14.46 16.67
C GLU A 259 -32.47 -14.40 15.14
N TYR A 260 -31.45 -13.67 14.67
CA TYR A 260 -31.15 -13.45 13.26
C TYR A 260 -29.94 -14.27 12.77
N GLU A 261 -29.63 -15.41 13.46
CA GLU A 261 -28.56 -16.32 13.02
C GLU A 261 -28.71 -16.66 11.53
N ASN A 262 -27.59 -16.49 10.75
CA ASN A 262 -27.55 -16.79 9.33
C ASN A 262 -28.59 -16.06 8.48
N THR A 263 -28.95 -14.85 8.85
CA THR A 263 -29.78 -13.96 8.04
C THR A 263 -29.11 -12.63 7.75
N SER A 264 -29.46 -11.96 6.65
CA SER A 264 -28.94 -10.63 6.32
C SER A 264 -29.31 -9.54 7.35
N LYS A 265 -30.34 -9.77 8.18
CA LYS A 265 -30.75 -8.83 9.24
C LYS A 265 -29.64 -8.57 10.27
N ILE A 266 -28.73 -9.54 10.50
CA ILE A 266 -27.64 -9.41 11.47
C ILE A 266 -26.52 -8.45 11.01
N HIS A 267 -26.54 -8.02 9.76
CA HIS A 267 -25.64 -6.96 9.28
C HIS A 267 -26.11 -5.57 9.68
N GLY A 268 -27.38 -5.42 10.07
CA GLY A 268 -27.94 -4.16 10.52
C GLY A 268 -27.86 -3.95 12.04
N LYS A 269 -28.40 -2.81 12.48
CA LYS A 269 -28.49 -2.48 13.90
C LYS A 269 -29.42 -3.47 14.61
N LEU A 270 -28.96 -4.05 15.71
CA LEU A 270 -29.78 -4.84 16.62
C LEU A 270 -30.66 -3.91 17.47
N THR A 271 -31.84 -4.37 17.84
CA THR A 271 -32.69 -3.68 18.81
C THR A 271 -32.13 -3.86 20.23
N LYS A 272 -32.55 -3.02 21.17
CA LYS A 272 -32.17 -3.20 22.59
C LYS A 272 -32.66 -4.52 23.16
N GLU A 273 -33.82 -4.97 22.71
CA GLU A 273 -34.41 -6.27 23.06
C GLU A 273 -33.56 -7.43 22.57
N ASP A 274 -33.07 -7.36 21.30
CA ASP A 274 -32.16 -8.37 20.73
C ASP A 274 -30.85 -8.46 21.53
N LEU A 275 -30.25 -7.32 21.85
CA LEU A 275 -29.04 -7.25 22.65
C LEU A 275 -29.20 -7.81 24.04
N GLU A 276 -30.31 -7.50 24.70
CA GLU A 276 -30.61 -8.04 26.04
C GLU A 276 -30.80 -9.56 26.00
N GLN A 277 -31.48 -10.10 24.97
CA GLN A 277 -31.61 -11.53 24.79
C GLN A 277 -30.27 -12.24 24.57
N ILE A 278 -29.39 -11.64 23.77
CA ILE A 278 -27.99 -12.15 23.56
C ILE A 278 -27.24 -12.12 24.90
N ARG A 279 -27.34 -11.04 25.65
CA ARG A 279 -26.69 -10.86 26.96
C ARG A 279 -27.16 -11.92 27.97
N ILE A 280 -28.45 -12.20 28.03
CA ILE A 280 -29.03 -13.27 28.88
C ILE A 280 -28.47 -14.64 28.45
N LYS A 281 -28.46 -14.96 27.14
CA LYS A 281 -27.96 -16.25 26.64
C LYS A 281 -26.46 -16.44 26.97
N LEU A 282 -25.67 -15.37 26.92
CA LEU A 282 -24.23 -15.38 27.23
C LEU A 282 -23.93 -15.20 28.73
N LYS A 283 -24.98 -15.05 29.59
CA LYS A 283 -24.83 -14.78 31.03
C LYS A 283 -23.98 -13.56 31.33
N GLY A 284 -24.09 -12.54 30.51
CA GLY A 284 -23.29 -11.30 30.62
C GLY A 284 -23.74 -10.38 31.73
N GLY A 285 -22.81 -9.50 32.14
CA GLY A 285 -23.07 -8.42 33.09
C GLY A 285 -23.73 -7.19 32.46
N ARG A 286 -23.54 -6.02 33.09
CA ARG A 286 -23.98 -4.72 32.55
C ARG A 286 -23.17 -4.37 31.27
N PRO A 287 -23.70 -3.50 30.42
CA PRO A 287 -22.91 -3.00 29.30
C PRO A 287 -21.52 -2.44 29.72
N PHE A 288 -20.53 -2.67 28.88
CA PHE A 288 -19.14 -2.25 29.11
C PHE A 288 -18.55 -2.75 30.44
N THR A 289 -18.87 -3.99 30.82
CA THR A 289 -18.26 -4.67 31.98
C THR A 289 -17.59 -5.97 31.56
N ILE A 290 -16.51 -6.31 32.23
CA ILE A 290 -15.74 -7.54 32.06
C ILE A 290 -15.35 -8.07 33.42
N ASP A 291 -15.13 -9.38 33.56
CA ASP A 291 -14.61 -9.98 34.78
C ASP A 291 -13.13 -9.59 34.97
N GLU A 292 -12.86 -8.67 35.90
CA GLU A 292 -11.53 -8.13 36.16
C GLU A 292 -10.52 -9.19 36.64
N GLU A 293 -10.96 -10.23 37.33
CA GLU A 293 -10.10 -11.32 37.79
C GLU A 293 -9.66 -12.19 36.61
N ASN A 294 -10.58 -12.55 35.71
CA ASN A 294 -10.28 -13.26 34.49
C ASN A 294 -9.38 -12.41 33.56
N LEU A 295 -9.67 -11.13 33.43
CA LEU A 295 -8.89 -10.19 32.62
C LEU A 295 -7.45 -10.08 33.12
N PHE A 296 -7.25 -9.92 34.43
CA PHE A 296 -5.93 -9.87 35.04
C PHE A 296 -5.15 -11.18 34.79
N SER A 297 -5.82 -12.34 34.97
CA SER A 297 -5.22 -13.65 34.78
C SER A 297 -4.79 -13.86 33.32
N LEU A 298 -5.67 -13.52 32.36
CA LEU A 298 -5.37 -13.58 30.92
C LEU A 298 -4.14 -12.73 30.57
N ARG A 299 -4.14 -11.45 30.94
CA ARG A 299 -3.03 -10.53 30.65
C ARG A 299 -1.72 -10.98 31.27
N LYS A 300 -1.76 -11.54 32.47
CA LYS A 300 -0.59 -12.10 33.13
C LYS A 300 -0.01 -13.29 32.36
N GLU A 301 -0.83 -14.21 31.89
CA GLU A 301 -0.40 -15.36 31.08
C GLU A 301 0.23 -14.92 29.75
N VAL A 302 -0.47 -14.03 29.03
CA VAL A 302 0.01 -13.44 27.79
C VAL A 302 1.34 -12.72 27.99
N LYS A 303 1.46 -11.89 29.03
CA LYS A 303 2.70 -11.18 29.35
C LYS A 303 3.84 -12.15 29.63
N THR A 304 3.63 -13.14 30.49
CA THR A 304 4.68 -14.10 30.87
C THR A 304 5.21 -14.88 29.68
N ARG A 305 4.31 -15.39 28.80
CA ARG A 305 4.70 -16.12 27.60
C ARG A 305 5.54 -15.25 26.66
N ASN A 306 5.09 -14.04 26.41
CA ASN A 306 5.67 -13.17 25.40
C ASN A 306 6.97 -12.49 25.87
N GLN A 307 7.12 -12.19 27.17
CA GLN A 307 8.40 -11.71 27.70
C GLN A 307 9.54 -12.72 27.53
N LEU A 308 9.26 -14.01 27.68
CA LEU A 308 10.26 -15.06 27.45
C LEU A 308 10.70 -15.07 25.98
N ALA A 309 9.76 -14.98 25.04
CA ALA A 309 10.07 -14.95 23.61
C ALA A 309 10.92 -13.71 23.24
N TYR A 310 10.58 -12.54 23.79
CA TYR A 310 11.39 -11.34 23.58
C TYR A 310 12.80 -11.49 24.17
N GLN A 311 12.94 -12.04 25.37
CA GLN A 311 14.24 -12.22 26.00
C GLN A 311 15.13 -13.19 25.22
N ASP A 312 14.58 -14.29 24.72
CA ASP A 312 15.30 -15.24 23.87
C ASP A 312 15.80 -14.57 22.59
N TRP A 313 14.92 -13.82 21.92
CA TRP A 313 15.29 -13.03 20.73
C TRP A 313 16.37 -11.98 21.05
N TYR A 314 16.25 -11.26 22.17
CA TYR A 314 17.20 -10.23 22.53
C TYR A 314 18.60 -10.81 22.79
N ASN A 315 18.68 -12.01 23.38
CA ASN A 315 19.95 -12.72 23.56
C ASN A 315 20.57 -13.09 22.19
N ASP A 316 19.79 -13.59 21.26
CA ASP A 316 20.25 -13.89 19.90
C ASP A 316 20.69 -12.62 19.17
N TYR A 317 19.97 -11.52 19.31
CA TYR A 317 20.34 -10.22 18.73
C TYR A 317 21.69 -9.71 19.29
N GLN A 318 21.88 -9.72 20.61
CA GLN A 318 23.15 -9.31 21.23
C GLN A 318 24.32 -10.16 20.73
N LYS A 319 24.11 -11.45 20.58
CA LYS A 319 25.11 -12.36 20.06
C LYS A 319 25.41 -12.09 18.59
N TYR A 320 24.39 -11.87 17.77
CA TYR A 320 24.56 -11.47 16.37
C TYR A 320 25.41 -10.21 16.25
N VAL A 321 25.08 -9.16 17.01
CA VAL A 321 25.85 -7.89 17.02
C VAL A 321 27.31 -8.11 17.40
N SER A 322 27.60 -9.08 18.28
CA SER A 322 28.98 -9.39 18.70
C SER A 322 29.78 -10.24 17.69
N GLU A 323 29.11 -11.01 16.83
CA GLU A 323 29.72 -11.94 15.89
C GLU A 323 29.74 -11.44 14.43
N ALA A 324 28.80 -10.58 14.03
CA ALA A 324 28.68 -10.05 12.67
C ALA A 324 29.70 -8.95 12.37
N SER A 325 29.95 -8.70 11.09
CA SER A 325 30.78 -7.59 10.66
C SER A 325 30.10 -6.24 10.95
N GLU A 326 30.90 -5.18 11.14
CA GLU A 326 30.41 -3.83 11.40
C GLU A 326 29.36 -3.39 10.35
N LYS A 327 29.59 -3.68 9.07
CA LYS A 327 28.67 -3.37 7.98
C LYS A 327 27.35 -4.16 8.07
N GLU A 328 27.37 -5.42 8.50
CA GLU A 328 26.14 -6.21 8.67
C GLU A 328 25.30 -5.66 9.84
N VAL A 329 25.97 -5.25 10.92
CA VAL A 329 25.30 -4.63 12.08
C VAL A 329 24.72 -3.26 11.68
N GLU A 330 25.45 -2.44 10.92
CA GLU A 330 24.99 -1.16 10.40
C GLU A 330 23.74 -1.33 9.52
N ASN A 331 23.79 -2.23 8.55
CA ASN A 331 22.64 -2.54 7.69
C ASN A 331 21.41 -3.04 8.49
N LEU A 332 21.62 -3.86 9.51
CA LEU A 332 20.52 -4.31 10.38
C LEU A 332 19.92 -3.14 11.16
N ASN A 333 20.76 -2.28 11.73
CA ASN A 333 20.31 -1.12 12.51
C ASN A 333 19.56 -0.09 11.64
N GLU A 334 20.03 0.19 10.43
CA GLU A 334 19.33 1.03 9.45
C GLU A 334 17.93 0.47 9.16
N PHE A 335 17.82 -0.85 9.00
CA PHE A 335 16.54 -1.50 8.79
C PHE A 335 15.63 -1.40 10.03
N LEU A 336 16.15 -1.73 11.22
CA LEU A 336 15.38 -1.73 12.47
C LEU A 336 14.87 -0.33 12.84
N ASN A 337 15.70 0.69 12.65
CA ASN A 337 15.38 2.08 12.97
C ASN A 337 14.59 2.78 11.86
N ASN A 338 14.34 2.10 10.73
CA ASN A 338 13.77 2.73 9.53
C ASN A 338 14.56 3.98 9.08
N GLU A 339 15.87 3.96 9.28
CA GLU A 339 16.78 5.02 8.86
C GLU A 339 17.24 4.77 7.42
N ASP A 340 17.30 5.82 6.63
CA ASP A 340 17.88 5.77 5.29
C ASP A 340 19.26 6.42 5.31
N ILE A 341 20.16 5.83 4.56
CA ILE A 341 21.37 6.54 4.13
C ILE A 341 20.88 7.78 3.37
N LEU A 342 21.31 8.96 3.80
CA LEU A 342 21.08 10.19 3.07
C LEU A 342 21.90 10.14 1.78
N LEU A 343 21.29 9.57 0.74
CA LEU A 343 21.89 9.44 -0.57
C LEU A 343 21.70 10.75 -1.35
N ASP A 344 22.78 11.47 -1.61
CA ASP A 344 22.80 12.61 -2.52
C ASP A 344 23.10 12.08 -3.93
N LEU A 345 22.04 11.88 -4.72
CA LEU A 345 22.16 11.29 -6.05
C LEU A 345 23.03 12.13 -6.99
N ASN A 346 23.06 13.46 -6.84
CA ASN A 346 23.93 14.32 -7.63
C ASN A 346 25.43 14.03 -7.41
N LYS A 347 25.80 13.49 -6.25
CA LYS A 347 27.20 13.13 -5.95
C LYS A 347 27.58 11.71 -6.35
N VAL A 348 26.61 10.78 -6.30
CA VAL A 348 26.89 9.35 -6.54
C VAL A 348 26.62 8.92 -7.97
N ILE A 349 25.83 9.68 -8.72
CA ILE A 349 25.58 9.42 -10.14
C ILE A 349 26.68 10.08 -10.96
N ASP A 350 27.43 9.26 -11.65
CA ASP A 350 28.39 9.71 -12.67
C ASP A 350 27.64 10.08 -13.95
N ILE A 351 27.38 11.38 -14.13
CA ILE A 351 26.59 11.91 -15.26
C ILE A 351 27.23 11.54 -16.60
N ASP A 352 28.59 11.50 -16.68
CA ASP A 352 29.30 11.14 -17.92
C ASP A 352 29.05 9.68 -18.32
N LYS A 353 28.64 8.84 -17.40
CA LYS A 353 28.23 7.44 -17.64
C LYS A 353 26.74 7.25 -17.88
N LEU A 354 25.93 8.28 -17.65
CA LEU A 354 24.51 8.23 -18.00
C LEU A 354 24.34 8.36 -19.52
N PHE A 355 23.61 7.45 -20.11
CA PHE A 355 23.19 7.58 -21.51
C PHE A 355 21.99 8.53 -21.59
N ILE A 356 22.26 9.86 -21.61
CA ILE A 356 21.25 10.91 -21.48
C ILE A 356 20.37 11.11 -22.72
N ASP A 357 20.80 10.64 -23.90
CA ASP A 357 20.04 10.72 -25.15
C ASP A 357 19.18 9.46 -25.37
N LYS A 358 18.60 8.93 -24.30
CA LYS A 358 17.76 7.75 -24.30
C LYS A 358 16.35 8.07 -23.80
N PRO A 359 15.38 7.16 -24.00
CA PRO A 359 14.08 7.27 -23.33
C PRO A 359 14.23 7.45 -21.82
N MET A 360 13.37 8.26 -21.20
CA MET A 360 13.46 8.54 -19.76
C MET A 360 13.38 7.27 -18.91
N ARG A 361 12.65 6.25 -19.34
CA ARG A 361 12.61 4.94 -18.67
C ARG A 361 13.98 4.24 -18.65
N ASP A 362 14.81 4.42 -19.69
CA ASP A 362 16.17 3.84 -19.76
C ASP A 362 17.14 4.61 -18.85
N ILE A 363 16.97 5.91 -18.73
CA ILE A 363 17.72 6.74 -17.77
C ILE A 363 17.29 6.38 -16.34
N ASN A 364 15.98 6.22 -16.10
CA ASN A 364 15.45 5.76 -14.83
C ASN A 364 16.03 4.41 -14.41
N TYR A 365 16.17 3.46 -15.34
CA TYR A 365 16.80 2.18 -15.10
C TYR A 365 18.24 2.32 -14.54
N GLN A 366 19.03 3.25 -15.11
CA GLN A 366 20.39 3.49 -14.65
C GLN A 366 20.39 4.05 -13.23
N ILE A 367 19.54 5.04 -12.96
CA ILE A 367 19.40 5.68 -11.64
C ILE A 367 18.93 4.68 -10.59
N MET A 368 17.89 3.88 -10.88
CA MET A 368 17.38 2.86 -9.95
C MET A 368 18.46 1.82 -9.60
N ASN A 369 19.29 1.44 -10.56
CA ASN A 369 20.37 0.50 -10.30
C ASN A 369 21.47 1.09 -9.42
N VAL A 370 21.72 2.40 -9.49
CA VAL A 370 22.56 3.11 -8.52
C VAL A 370 21.90 3.08 -7.13
N ILE A 371 20.64 3.49 -7.02
CA ILE A 371 19.88 3.47 -5.76
C ILE A 371 19.93 2.07 -5.11
N GLY A 372 19.64 1.02 -5.90
CA GLY A 372 19.65 -0.36 -5.42
C GLY A 372 21.00 -0.89 -4.93
N THR A 373 22.09 -0.20 -5.30
CA THR A 373 23.46 -0.51 -4.80
C THR A 373 23.70 0.10 -3.41
N PHE A 374 23.14 1.28 -3.14
CA PHE A 374 23.32 1.99 -1.89
C PHE A 374 22.24 1.68 -0.85
N ILE A 375 20.98 1.48 -1.28
CA ILE A 375 19.86 1.21 -0.39
C ILE A 375 19.51 -0.28 -0.46
N ASP A 376 19.94 -1.02 0.54
CA ASP A 376 19.78 -2.47 0.55
C ASP A 376 18.32 -2.92 0.62
N ARG A 377 17.47 -2.16 1.30
CA ARG A 377 16.03 -2.40 1.42
C ARG A 377 15.19 -1.86 0.25
N PHE A 378 15.82 -1.36 -0.83
CA PHE A 378 15.17 -0.98 -2.06
C PHE A 378 14.87 -2.24 -2.89
N VAL A 379 13.60 -2.64 -2.94
CA VAL A 379 13.11 -3.88 -3.53
C VAL A 379 11.82 -3.64 -4.31
N GLY A 380 11.49 -4.51 -5.24
CA GLY A 380 10.22 -4.36 -5.96
C GLY A 380 10.20 -5.11 -7.28
N GLY A 381 9.34 -4.69 -8.19
CA GLY A 381 9.21 -5.36 -9.48
C GLY A 381 8.17 -4.71 -10.38
N SER A 382 7.63 -5.49 -11.29
CA SER A 382 6.66 -5.05 -12.27
C SER A 382 5.51 -6.03 -12.39
N ALA A 383 4.36 -5.55 -12.84
CA ALA A 383 3.24 -6.41 -13.25
C ALA A 383 3.49 -7.02 -14.64
N ASP A 384 4.50 -7.92 -14.72
CA ASP A 384 4.94 -8.63 -15.94
C ASP A 384 5.47 -7.71 -17.07
N LEU A 385 5.91 -6.50 -16.75
CA LEU A 385 6.37 -5.51 -17.73
C LEU A 385 7.82 -5.04 -17.50
N ALA A 386 8.63 -5.72 -16.66
CA ALA A 386 9.96 -5.26 -16.26
C ALA A 386 10.88 -4.91 -17.43
N ASN A 387 10.83 -5.68 -18.51
CA ASN A 387 11.60 -5.42 -19.74
C ASN A 387 11.15 -4.14 -20.46
N SER A 388 9.85 -3.84 -20.45
CA SER A 388 9.27 -2.67 -21.12
C SER A 388 9.38 -1.42 -20.24
N THR A 389 9.16 -1.54 -18.94
CA THR A 389 9.25 -0.43 -17.97
C THR A 389 10.69 -0.13 -17.55
N LYS A 390 11.64 -1.04 -17.84
CA LYS A 390 13.04 -0.91 -17.45
C LYS A 390 13.23 -0.73 -15.95
N THR A 391 12.65 -1.66 -15.15
CA THR A 391 12.65 -1.54 -13.69
C THR A 391 13.27 -2.75 -12.97
N TYR A 392 14.11 -3.51 -13.66
CA TYR A 392 14.84 -4.62 -13.08
C TYR A 392 16.16 -4.17 -12.42
N LEU A 393 16.41 -4.59 -11.17
CA LEU A 393 17.67 -4.34 -10.46
C LEU A 393 18.72 -5.40 -10.83
N LYS A 394 19.71 -5.04 -11.63
CA LYS A 394 20.74 -5.97 -12.16
C LYS A 394 21.43 -6.82 -11.10
N ASN A 395 21.79 -6.21 -9.98
CA ASN A 395 22.50 -6.86 -8.89
C ASN A 395 21.55 -7.41 -7.82
N GLY A 396 20.23 -7.24 -8.02
CA GLY A 396 19.21 -7.58 -7.03
C GLY A 396 18.87 -9.06 -7.00
N LYS A 397 19.10 -9.79 -8.08
CA LYS A 397 18.62 -11.17 -8.30
C LYS A 397 17.09 -11.26 -8.13
N ASP A 398 16.52 -12.38 -8.53
CA ASP A 398 15.08 -12.62 -8.41
C ASP A 398 14.76 -13.19 -7.02
N PHE A 399 13.65 -12.70 -6.44
CA PHE A 399 13.07 -13.26 -5.24
C PHE A 399 12.33 -14.56 -5.58
N GLY A 400 12.56 -15.60 -4.80
CA GLY A 400 11.91 -16.90 -5.00
C GLY A 400 12.38 -17.95 -4.01
N ILE A 401 11.81 -19.17 -4.11
CA ILE A 401 12.05 -20.27 -3.18
C ILE A 401 13.52 -20.70 -3.06
N ASP A 402 14.33 -20.44 -4.08
CA ASP A 402 15.76 -20.73 -4.08
C ASP A 402 16.61 -19.53 -3.66
N ASN A 403 15.99 -18.35 -3.47
CA ASN A 403 16.69 -17.11 -3.13
C ASN A 403 15.73 -16.03 -2.58
N TYR A 404 15.34 -16.15 -1.33
CA TYR A 404 14.51 -15.13 -0.68
C TYR A 404 15.23 -13.79 -0.43
N LYS A 405 16.57 -13.70 -0.65
CA LYS A 405 17.32 -12.43 -0.63
C LYS A 405 17.15 -11.60 -1.89
N GLY A 406 16.48 -12.14 -2.92
CA GLY A 406 16.27 -11.45 -4.19
C GLY A 406 15.51 -10.14 -4.02
N LYS A 407 15.93 -9.11 -4.75
CA LYS A 407 15.31 -7.77 -4.71
C LYS A 407 14.26 -7.56 -5.79
N ASN A 408 14.25 -8.39 -6.85
CA ASN A 408 13.28 -8.32 -7.93
C ASN A 408 12.15 -9.32 -7.64
N ILE A 409 10.93 -8.83 -7.46
CA ILE A 409 9.75 -9.63 -7.20
C ILE A 409 8.92 -9.71 -8.48
N GLU A 410 8.64 -10.92 -8.93
CA GLU A 410 7.78 -11.16 -10.09
C GLU A 410 6.32 -11.25 -9.65
N PHE A 411 5.54 -10.22 -9.95
CA PHE A 411 4.12 -10.16 -9.58
C PHE A 411 3.20 -10.83 -10.61
N GLY A 412 3.67 -11.01 -11.86
CA GLY A 412 2.82 -11.36 -12.99
C GLY A 412 1.85 -10.23 -13.34
N VAL A 413 0.87 -10.49 -14.21
CA VAL A 413 -0.13 -9.48 -14.64
C VAL A 413 -1.16 -9.29 -13.51
N ARG A 414 -0.76 -8.58 -12.44
CA ARG A 414 -1.52 -8.42 -11.18
C ARG A 414 -1.20 -7.07 -10.53
N GLU A 415 -1.63 -5.98 -11.14
CA GLU A 415 -1.33 -4.62 -10.66
C GLU A 415 -1.88 -4.35 -9.27
N ASN A 416 -3.12 -4.77 -8.98
CA ASN A 416 -3.74 -4.49 -7.69
C ASN A 416 -3.05 -5.25 -6.54
N ALA A 417 -2.81 -6.55 -6.71
CA ALA A 417 -2.06 -7.32 -5.72
C ALA A 417 -0.62 -6.80 -5.57
N MET A 418 0.05 -6.43 -6.66
CA MET A 418 1.36 -5.77 -6.60
C MET A 418 1.32 -4.57 -5.65
N GLY A 419 0.37 -3.66 -5.83
CA GLY A 419 0.26 -2.45 -5.00
C GLY A 419 0.05 -2.77 -3.52
N ALA A 420 -0.82 -3.72 -3.18
CA ALA A 420 -1.07 -4.11 -1.79
C ALA A 420 0.11 -4.89 -1.17
N ILE A 421 0.80 -5.71 -1.95
CA ILE A 421 2.04 -6.39 -1.52
C ILE A 421 3.14 -5.35 -1.22
N LEU A 422 3.28 -4.32 -2.06
CA LEU A 422 4.21 -3.22 -1.79
C LEU A 422 3.85 -2.47 -0.50
N ASN A 423 2.56 -2.31 -0.18
CA ASN A 423 2.14 -1.77 1.11
C ASN A 423 2.63 -2.63 2.27
N GLY A 424 2.52 -3.95 2.18
CA GLY A 424 3.03 -4.89 3.18
C GLY A 424 4.55 -4.80 3.37
N LEU A 425 5.31 -4.69 2.27
CA LEU A 425 6.76 -4.46 2.30
C LEU A 425 7.10 -3.13 2.99
N ALA A 426 6.38 -2.05 2.66
CA ALA A 426 6.62 -0.74 3.24
C ALA A 426 6.32 -0.69 4.74
N LEU A 427 5.26 -1.37 5.20
CA LEU A 427 4.89 -1.52 6.61
C LEU A 427 5.93 -2.29 7.43
N THR A 428 6.82 -3.01 6.75
CA THR A 428 7.95 -3.74 7.35
C THR A 428 9.30 -3.09 7.05
N ASN A 429 9.33 -1.78 6.89
CA ASN A 429 10.52 -0.95 6.71
C ASN A 429 11.30 -1.14 5.40
N PHE A 430 10.76 -1.84 4.40
CA PHE A 430 11.34 -1.84 3.06
C PHE A 430 11.05 -0.52 2.33
N ARG A 431 11.80 -0.26 1.25
CA ARG A 431 11.61 0.84 0.29
C ARG A 431 11.13 0.28 -1.04
N PRO A 432 9.84 -0.10 -1.13
CA PRO A 432 9.38 -0.83 -2.29
C PRO A 432 9.08 0.08 -3.48
N PHE A 433 9.27 -0.48 -4.67
CA PHE A 433 8.80 0.10 -5.93
C PHE A 433 7.97 -0.92 -6.72
N GLY A 434 6.99 -0.41 -7.46
CA GLY A 434 6.21 -1.20 -8.41
C GLY A 434 6.05 -0.49 -9.73
N SER A 435 6.04 -1.21 -10.84
CA SER A 435 5.96 -0.60 -12.16
C SER A 435 4.94 -1.25 -13.07
N THR A 436 4.31 -0.42 -13.89
CA THR A 436 3.44 -0.81 -14.99
C THR A 436 3.36 0.33 -16.02
N PHE A 437 2.55 0.20 -17.07
CA PHE A 437 2.26 1.32 -17.97
C PHE A 437 1.29 2.30 -17.30
N LEU A 438 1.37 3.57 -17.67
CA LEU A 438 0.54 4.61 -17.03
C LEU A 438 -0.96 4.30 -17.16
N THR A 439 -1.41 3.79 -18.30
CA THR A 439 -2.81 3.40 -18.49
C THR A 439 -3.27 2.35 -17.50
N PHE A 440 -2.39 1.44 -17.07
CA PHE A 440 -2.73 0.38 -16.11
C PHE A 440 -2.70 0.83 -14.65
N ALA A 441 -2.44 2.12 -14.39
CA ALA A 441 -2.70 2.71 -13.09
C ALA A 441 -4.17 2.54 -12.65
N ASP A 442 -5.09 2.36 -13.60
CA ASP A 442 -6.50 2.09 -13.32
C ASP A 442 -6.71 0.79 -12.54
N TYR A 443 -5.97 -0.27 -12.89
CA TYR A 443 -5.99 -1.55 -12.16
C TYR A 443 -5.35 -1.46 -10.78
N LEU A 444 -4.36 -0.59 -10.62
CA LEU A 444 -3.61 -0.39 -9.38
C LEU A 444 -4.32 0.54 -8.38
N LYS A 445 -5.32 1.29 -8.83
CA LYS A 445 -5.92 2.40 -8.09
C LYS A 445 -6.38 2.07 -6.66
N PRO A 446 -7.03 0.94 -6.36
CA PRO A 446 -7.46 0.63 -4.99
C PRO A 446 -6.28 0.54 -4.02
N SER A 447 -5.24 -0.23 -4.36
CA SER A 447 -4.05 -0.40 -3.52
C SER A 447 -3.23 0.88 -3.40
N LEU A 448 -3.07 1.64 -4.49
CA LEU A 448 -2.42 2.96 -4.48
C LEU A 448 -3.15 3.93 -3.55
N ARG A 449 -4.49 3.94 -3.57
CA ARG A 449 -5.28 4.76 -2.64
C ARG A 449 -4.99 4.37 -1.19
N ASN A 450 -4.90 3.08 -0.90
CA ASN A 450 -4.61 2.58 0.45
C ASN A 450 -3.17 2.96 0.90
N THR A 451 -2.19 2.90 -0.02
CA THR A 451 -0.84 3.45 0.18
C THR A 451 -0.88 4.90 0.66
N CYS A 452 -1.71 5.72 -0.01
CA CYS A 452 -1.83 7.15 0.30
C CYS A 452 -2.57 7.42 1.62
N ILE A 453 -3.55 6.59 1.99
CA ILE A 453 -4.24 6.66 3.28
C ILE A 453 -3.25 6.39 4.41
N MET A 454 -2.42 5.35 4.28
CA MET A 454 -1.40 4.99 5.27
C MET A 454 -0.11 5.83 5.18
N ASN A 455 -0.01 6.70 4.16
CA ASN A 455 1.18 7.53 3.89
C ASN A 455 2.48 6.71 3.80
N LEU A 456 2.46 5.57 3.10
CA LEU A 456 3.58 4.64 2.99
C LEU A 456 4.59 5.07 1.92
N PRO A 457 5.90 4.81 2.13
CA PRO A 457 6.97 5.18 1.20
C PRO A 457 7.08 4.21 0.01
N VAL A 458 6.00 4.03 -0.73
CA VAL A 458 5.95 3.22 -1.95
C VAL A 458 6.16 4.10 -3.16
N THR A 459 7.02 3.67 -4.07
CA THR A 459 7.26 4.36 -5.35
C THR A 459 6.61 3.61 -6.49
N TYR A 460 5.61 4.20 -7.12
CA TYR A 460 4.99 3.69 -8.34
C TYR A 460 5.65 4.30 -9.56
N ILE A 461 6.19 3.47 -10.46
CA ILE A 461 6.89 3.88 -11.66
C ILE A 461 6.01 3.56 -12.86
N PHE A 462 5.50 4.62 -13.49
CA PHE A 462 4.64 4.51 -14.67
C PHE A 462 5.42 4.92 -15.90
N THR A 463 5.39 4.07 -16.93
CA THR A 463 5.99 4.36 -18.23
C THR A 463 4.91 4.47 -19.31
N HIS A 464 5.30 4.81 -20.54
CA HIS A 464 4.32 4.95 -21.64
C HIS A 464 3.31 6.06 -21.34
N ASP A 465 3.83 7.28 -21.15
CA ASP A 465 3.22 8.41 -20.45
C ASP A 465 2.24 9.25 -21.28
N SER A 466 2.04 8.97 -22.58
CA SER A 466 1.15 9.74 -23.46
C SER A 466 0.69 8.94 -24.68
N ILE A 467 -0.13 9.55 -25.53
CA ILE A 467 -0.54 9.00 -26.84
C ILE A 467 0.63 8.72 -27.78
N LEU A 468 1.79 9.33 -27.54
CA LEU A 468 3.00 9.17 -28.34
C LEU A 468 3.66 7.77 -28.22
N ILE A 469 3.04 6.85 -27.50
CA ILE A 469 3.41 5.43 -27.57
C ILE A 469 3.03 4.80 -28.92
N GLY A 470 2.17 5.47 -29.69
CA GLY A 470 1.94 5.17 -31.09
C GLY A 470 0.94 4.04 -31.35
N GLN A 471 1.37 3.01 -32.07
CA GLN A 471 0.51 1.97 -32.65
C GLN A 471 -0.21 1.06 -31.64
N ASP A 472 0.17 1.08 -30.37
CA ASP A 472 -0.48 0.30 -29.30
C ASP A 472 -1.97 0.68 -29.13
N GLY A 473 -2.34 1.92 -29.44
CA GLY A 473 -3.74 2.37 -29.57
C GLY A 473 -4.45 2.61 -28.23
N LYS A 474 -5.78 2.73 -28.30
CA LYS A 474 -6.67 3.22 -27.23
C LYS A 474 -6.49 2.56 -25.87
N THR A 475 -6.23 1.27 -25.83
CA THR A 475 -6.16 0.50 -24.58
C THR A 475 -4.83 0.68 -23.84
N HIS A 476 -3.83 1.27 -24.50
CA HIS A 476 -2.49 1.46 -23.97
C HIS A 476 -2.08 2.94 -23.84
N GLN A 477 -2.78 3.82 -24.55
CA GLN A 477 -2.54 5.26 -24.56
C GLN A 477 -3.24 5.92 -23.36
N PRO A 478 -2.52 6.42 -22.35
CA PRO A 478 -3.12 7.07 -21.19
C PRO A 478 -3.70 8.44 -21.58
N ILE A 479 -4.84 8.77 -21.02
CA ILE A 479 -5.54 10.05 -21.24
C ILE A 479 -5.84 10.71 -19.89
N GLU A 480 -6.62 10.06 -19.02
CA GLU A 480 -7.11 10.59 -17.75
C GLU A 480 -6.24 10.21 -16.54
N GLN A 481 -5.28 9.31 -16.69
CA GLN A 481 -4.54 8.73 -15.57
C GLN A 481 -3.67 9.75 -14.82
N LEU A 482 -3.06 10.74 -15.52
CA LEU A 482 -2.33 11.83 -14.83
C LEU A 482 -3.25 12.63 -13.92
N GLY A 483 -4.46 12.98 -14.39
CA GLY A 483 -5.47 13.65 -13.58
C GLY A 483 -5.91 12.83 -12.37
N MET A 484 -6.14 11.53 -12.57
CA MET A 484 -6.47 10.59 -11.53
C MET A 484 -5.37 10.53 -10.45
N LEU A 485 -4.10 10.44 -10.84
CA LEU A 485 -2.97 10.41 -9.92
C LEU A 485 -2.84 11.74 -9.16
N ARG A 486 -2.84 12.89 -9.87
CA ARG A 486 -2.70 14.23 -9.28
C ARG A 486 -3.85 14.61 -8.35
N SER A 487 -5.04 14.05 -8.53
CA SER A 487 -6.20 14.25 -7.65
C SER A 487 -6.19 13.36 -6.41
N THR A 488 -5.29 12.37 -6.33
CA THR A 488 -5.18 11.46 -5.18
C THR A 488 -4.48 12.17 -4.00
N PRO A 489 -5.14 12.35 -2.84
CA PRO A 489 -4.52 12.97 -1.68
C PRO A 489 -3.26 12.23 -1.23
N ASN A 490 -2.29 12.96 -0.69
CA ASN A 490 -1.01 12.46 -0.19
C ASN A 490 -0.10 11.78 -1.24
N LEU A 491 -0.43 11.79 -2.52
CA LEU A 491 0.41 11.27 -3.59
C LEU A 491 1.26 12.41 -4.20
N ASP A 492 2.58 12.26 -4.16
CA ASP A 492 3.48 13.12 -4.90
C ASP A 492 3.66 12.57 -6.32
N VAL A 493 3.24 13.34 -7.34
CA VAL A 493 3.29 12.93 -8.75
C VAL A 493 4.38 13.71 -9.48
N TYR A 494 5.43 13.02 -9.92
CA TYR A 494 6.54 13.58 -10.66
C TYR A 494 6.48 13.16 -12.12
N ARG A 495 6.57 14.12 -13.05
CA ARG A 495 6.69 13.89 -14.49
C ARG A 495 7.90 14.68 -15.02
N PRO A 496 9.12 14.18 -14.81
CA PRO A 496 10.35 14.87 -15.19
C PRO A 496 10.54 14.92 -16.70
N CYS A 497 11.10 16.02 -17.20
CA CYS A 497 11.35 16.23 -18.63
C CYS A 497 12.74 15.75 -19.09
N ASP A 498 13.72 15.70 -18.19
CA ASP A 498 15.06 15.22 -18.49
C ASP A 498 15.73 14.53 -17.29
N TYR A 499 16.98 14.10 -17.46
CA TYR A 499 17.70 13.36 -16.42
C TYR A 499 17.94 14.18 -15.13
N LYS A 500 18.07 15.51 -15.21
CA LYS A 500 18.28 16.35 -14.03
C LYS A 500 17.03 16.40 -13.17
N GLU A 501 15.86 16.65 -13.78
CA GLU A 501 14.59 16.59 -13.07
C GLU A 501 14.31 15.17 -12.54
N LEU A 502 14.73 14.12 -13.25
CA LEU A 502 14.58 12.74 -12.80
C LEU A 502 15.44 12.46 -11.56
N ILE A 503 16.69 12.93 -11.54
CA ILE A 503 17.55 12.85 -10.35
C ILE A 503 16.89 13.60 -9.17
N GLY A 504 16.43 14.83 -9.41
CA GLY A 504 15.75 15.64 -8.39
C GLY A 504 14.46 14.97 -7.87
N ALA A 505 13.69 14.34 -8.74
CA ALA A 505 12.50 13.58 -8.34
C ALA A 505 12.85 12.40 -7.43
N TRP A 506 13.88 11.62 -7.79
CA TRP A 506 14.34 10.51 -6.94
C TRP A 506 14.92 10.97 -5.60
N ASP A 507 15.70 12.06 -5.56
CA ASP A 507 16.19 12.64 -4.30
C ASP A 507 15.03 13.00 -3.37
N LEU A 508 13.97 13.60 -3.92
CA LEU A 508 12.76 13.94 -3.16
C LEU A 508 11.99 12.71 -2.69
N ILE A 509 11.81 11.71 -3.55
CA ILE A 509 11.14 10.44 -3.24
C ILE A 509 11.85 9.74 -2.07
N LEU A 510 13.16 9.60 -2.15
CA LEU A 510 13.96 8.94 -1.11
C LEU A 510 13.92 9.73 0.21
N LYS A 511 14.04 11.05 0.15
CA LYS A 511 14.08 11.93 1.32
C LYS A 511 12.73 12.04 2.03
N ASN A 512 11.64 12.18 1.27
CA ASN A 512 10.32 12.51 1.85
C ASN A 512 9.61 11.31 2.50
N LYS A 513 9.98 10.08 2.15
CA LYS A 513 9.37 8.85 2.68
C LYS A 513 7.84 8.85 2.56
N LYS A 514 7.31 9.26 1.41
CA LYS A 514 5.88 9.38 1.12
C LYS A 514 5.50 8.61 -0.13
N PRO A 515 4.19 8.34 -0.32
CA PRO A 515 3.70 7.79 -1.58
C PRO A 515 4.12 8.65 -2.78
N ALA A 516 4.70 8.04 -3.79
CA ALA A 516 5.13 8.75 -4.98
C ALA A 516 4.77 8.00 -6.26
N ALA A 517 4.34 8.74 -7.27
CA ALA A 517 4.19 8.29 -8.65
C ALA A 517 5.24 9.00 -9.52
N LEU A 518 6.10 8.23 -10.14
CA LEU A 518 7.11 8.70 -11.08
C LEU A 518 6.69 8.30 -12.49
N VAL A 519 6.35 9.28 -13.31
CA VAL A 519 5.87 9.08 -14.69
C VAL A 519 6.97 9.43 -15.67
N VAL A 520 7.43 8.45 -16.43
CA VAL A 520 8.57 8.59 -17.35
C VAL A 520 8.21 8.17 -18.78
N SER A 521 8.74 8.89 -19.76
CA SER A 521 8.42 8.65 -21.17
C SER A 521 9.06 7.37 -21.71
N LYS A 522 8.37 6.77 -22.69
CA LYS A 522 8.89 5.71 -23.56
C LYS A 522 9.84 6.28 -24.61
N ASN A 523 9.58 7.50 -25.05
CA ASN A 523 10.31 8.16 -26.12
C ASN A 523 11.53 8.94 -25.57
N PRO A 524 12.60 9.12 -26.35
CA PRO A 524 13.73 9.97 -25.96
C PRO A 524 13.29 11.41 -25.71
N THR A 525 13.88 12.02 -24.68
CA THR A 525 13.71 13.44 -24.37
C THR A 525 15.03 14.17 -24.49
N GLU A 526 14.96 15.46 -24.84
CA GLU A 526 16.13 16.31 -24.91
C GLU A 526 16.55 16.76 -23.50
N SER A 527 17.83 16.94 -23.29
CA SER A 527 18.36 17.56 -22.07
C SER A 527 18.47 19.07 -22.24
N PHE A 528 18.02 19.83 -21.25
CA PHE A 528 18.01 21.29 -21.32
C PHE A 528 19.07 21.91 -20.41
N LYS A 529 19.69 23.01 -20.86
CA LYS A 529 20.75 23.69 -20.11
C LYS A 529 20.28 24.18 -18.74
N PHE A 530 19.05 24.64 -18.63
CA PHE A 530 18.51 25.33 -17.48
C PHE A 530 17.53 24.51 -16.63
N THR A 531 17.42 23.22 -16.89
CA THR A 531 16.77 22.30 -15.96
C THR A 531 17.67 22.02 -14.77
N SER A 532 17.10 21.75 -13.59
CA SER A 532 17.83 21.59 -12.34
C SER A 532 17.19 20.51 -11.46
N ALA A 533 18.04 19.66 -10.89
CA ALA A 533 17.60 18.68 -9.91
C ALA A 533 17.09 19.37 -8.62
N GLU A 534 17.76 20.44 -8.20
CA GLU A 534 17.38 21.20 -7.00
C GLU A 534 16.04 21.93 -7.19
N GLU A 535 15.83 22.56 -8.36
CA GLU A 535 14.59 23.29 -8.64
C GLU A 535 13.37 22.39 -8.86
N THR A 536 13.59 21.10 -9.11
CA THR A 536 12.49 20.09 -9.15
C THR A 536 11.68 20.09 -7.85
N ALA A 537 12.31 20.39 -6.71
CA ALA A 537 11.65 20.51 -5.42
C ALA A 537 10.61 21.62 -5.35
N LEU A 538 10.72 22.64 -6.20
CA LEU A 538 9.78 23.76 -6.29
C LEU A 538 8.50 23.36 -7.04
N GLY A 539 8.52 22.24 -7.75
CA GLY A 539 7.40 21.66 -8.48
C GLY A 539 7.08 22.32 -9.82
N GLY A 540 7.57 23.56 -10.03
CA GLY A 540 7.47 24.29 -11.28
C GLY A 540 8.40 25.50 -11.27
N TYR A 541 9.16 25.71 -12.34
CA TYR A 541 10.17 26.77 -12.42
C TYR A 541 10.45 27.18 -13.88
N VAL A 542 11.08 28.36 -14.06
CA VAL A 542 11.37 28.93 -15.38
C VAL A 542 12.66 28.30 -15.95
N ILE A 543 12.54 27.57 -17.05
CA ILE A 543 13.71 26.99 -17.74
C ILE A 543 14.18 27.83 -18.92
N SER A 544 13.36 28.76 -19.42
CA SER A 544 13.74 29.65 -20.51
C SER A 544 13.00 30.98 -20.41
N GLU A 545 13.75 32.05 -20.11
CA GLU A 545 13.23 33.40 -19.98
C GLU A 545 13.15 34.12 -21.33
N VAL A 546 12.40 35.22 -21.38
CA VAL A 546 12.34 36.15 -22.51
C VAL A 546 13.50 37.15 -22.48
N LYS A 547 13.81 37.77 -23.62
CA LYS A 547 14.89 38.77 -23.71
C LYS A 547 14.38 40.19 -23.55
N THR A 548 13.24 40.53 -24.13
CA THR A 548 12.76 41.91 -24.20
C THR A 548 11.32 42.06 -23.67
N ARG A 549 10.38 41.20 -24.11
CA ARG A 549 8.96 41.36 -23.79
C ARG A 549 8.33 39.98 -23.55
N LEU A 550 7.56 39.85 -22.48
CA LEU A 550 6.81 38.62 -22.21
C LEU A 550 5.42 38.70 -22.89
N ASP A 551 5.22 37.91 -23.94
CA ASP A 551 3.93 37.81 -24.66
C ASP A 551 3.08 36.65 -24.15
N VAL A 552 3.71 35.48 -23.93
CA VAL A 552 3.01 34.28 -23.47
C VAL A 552 3.91 33.44 -22.55
N ILE A 553 3.30 32.72 -21.62
CA ILE A 553 3.94 31.72 -20.77
C ILE A 553 3.46 30.34 -21.24
N LEU A 554 4.40 29.51 -21.68
CA LEU A 554 4.12 28.11 -22.04
C LEU A 554 4.55 27.23 -20.88
N ILE A 555 3.61 26.44 -20.38
CA ILE A 555 3.79 25.52 -19.26
C ILE A 555 3.72 24.10 -19.80
N ALA A 556 4.67 23.26 -19.45
CA ALA A 556 4.68 21.86 -19.84
C ALA A 556 5.32 20.97 -18.76
N SER A 557 5.06 19.68 -18.82
CA SER A 557 5.71 18.66 -17.99
C SER A 557 6.18 17.48 -18.86
N GLY A 558 7.16 16.72 -18.38
CA GLY A 558 7.62 15.51 -19.07
C GLY A 558 8.06 15.76 -20.52
N SER A 559 7.67 14.87 -21.42
CA SER A 559 8.08 14.91 -22.83
C SER A 559 7.65 16.17 -23.59
N GLU A 560 6.57 16.84 -23.16
CA GLU A 560 6.06 18.04 -23.85
C GLU A 560 6.89 19.30 -23.59
N VAL A 561 7.82 19.28 -22.63
CA VAL A 561 8.77 20.40 -22.41
C VAL A 561 9.65 20.62 -23.62
N GLY A 562 10.11 19.55 -24.28
CA GLY A 562 10.86 19.63 -25.53
C GLY A 562 10.06 20.28 -26.66
N LEU A 563 8.79 19.95 -26.79
CA LEU A 563 7.88 20.58 -27.73
C LEU A 563 7.67 22.07 -27.43
N ALA A 564 7.50 22.44 -26.15
CA ALA A 564 7.36 23.84 -25.74
C ALA A 564 8.61 24.67 -26.08
N MET A 565 9.80 24.10 -25.96
CA MET A 565 11.06 24.75 -26.39
C MET A 565 11.13 24.96 -27.92
N LYS A 566 10.70 24.00 -28.73
CA LYS A 566 10.61 24.12 -30.19
C LYS A 566 9.60 25.20 -30.57
N ILE A 567 8.43 25.21 -29.94
CA ILE A 567 7.40 26.23 -30.15
C ILE A 567 7.93 27.63 -29.83
N LYS A 568 8.62 27.83 -28.71
CA LYS A 568 9.28 29.11 -28.39
C LYS A 568 10.18 29.59 -29.50
N HIS A 569 11.01 28.70 -30.07
CA HIS A 569 11.91 29.05 -31.16
C HIS A 569 11.16 29.52 -32.41
N GLU A 570 10.06 28.84 -32.78
CA GLU A 570 9.24 29.23 -33.94
C GLU A 570 8.42 30.51 -33.69
N LEU A 571 7.90 30.72 -32.48
CA LEU A 571 7.20 31.95 -32.11
C LEU A 571 8.13 33.17 -32.22
N LEU A 572 9.39 33.02 -31.81
CA LEU A 572 10.38 34.11 -31.89
C LEU A 572 10.61 34.58 -33.33
N LYS A 573 10.54 33.70 -34.34
CA LYS A 573 10.61 34.09 -35.77
C LYS A 573 9.46 35.00 -36.18
N ASN A 574 8.36 34.99 -35.40
CA ASN A 574 7.18 35.83 -35.57
C ASN A 574 7.14 36.99 -34.56
N TYR A 575 8.27 37.35 -33.94
CA TYR A 575 8.39 38.42 -32.96
C TYR A 575 7.52 38.23 -31.70
N ILE A 576 7.20 36.97 -31.36
CA ILE A 576 6.48 36.58 -30.14
C ILE A 576 7.47 35.96 -29.18
N GLU A 577 7.64 36.55 -28.00
CA GLU A 577 8.55 36.04 -26.98
C GLU A 577 7.77 35.22 -25.90
N ALA A 578 8.18 33.98 -25.73
CA ALA A 578 7.56 33.05 -24.80
C ALA A 578 8.51 32.71 -23.64
N ARG A 579 8.02 32.75 -22.40
CA ARG A 579 8.64 32.13 -21.24
C ARG A 579 8.26 30.66 -21.23
N ILE A 580 9.24 29.78 -20.93
CA ILE A 580 8.97 28.34 -20.74
C ILE A 580 9.09 28.00 -19.26
N VAL A 581 8.07 27.33 -18.75
CA VAL A 581 8.00 26.81 -17.38
C VAL A 581 7.93 25.29 -17.44
N SER A 582 8.91 24.61 -16.86
CA SER A 582 8.81 23.19 -16.56
C SER A 582 8.00 23.00 -15.29
N MET A 583 7.05 22.04 -15.31
CA MET A 583 6.12 21.78 -14.22
C MET A 583 6.16 20.30 -13.80
N PRO A 584 7.29 19.79 -13.27
CA PRO A 584 7.43 18.39 -12.94
C PRO A 584 6.50 17.88 -11.84
N ASN A 585 6.01 18.78 -10.95
CA ASN A 585 5.05 18.42 -9.89
C ASN A 585 4.10 19.59 -9.58
N ILE A 586 2.93 19.58 -10.19
CA ILE A 586 1.90 20.66 -10.03
C ILE A 586 1.52 20.88 -8.56
N ASN A 587 1.34 19.80 -7.79
CA ASN A 587 0.92 19.90 -6.40
C ASN A 587 2.00 20.51 -5.51
N ALA A 588 3.28 20.21 -5.77
CA ALA A 588 4.41 20.83 -5.07
C ALA A 588 4.52 22.32 -5.40
N PHE A 589 4.30 22.73 -6.67
CA PHE A 589 4.29 24.13 -7.08
C PHE A 589 3.23 24.95 -6.31
N PHE A 590 2.05 24.43 -6.15
CA PHE A 590 0.98 25.15 -5.41
C PHE A 590 1.18 25.16 -3.89
N LYS A 591 2.11 24.38 -3.36
CA LYS A 591 2.54 24.48 -1.95
C LYS A 591 3.58 25.58 -1.72
N GLN A 592 4.18 26.13 -2.79
CA GLN A 592 5.12 27.24 -2.68
C GLN A 592 4.43 28.54 -2.27
N SER A 593 5.22 29.53 -1.80
CA SER A 593 4.70 30.84 -1.46
C SER A 593 4.03 31.52 -2.66
N LEU A 594 3.00 32.33 -2.43
CA LEU A 594 2.35 33.12 -3.48
C LEU A 594 3.33 34.04 -4.20
N THR A 595 4.37 34.53 -3.51
CA THR A 595 5.45 35.33 -4.12
C THR A 595 6.17 34.52 -5.16
N TYR A 596 6.60 33.30 -4.86
CA TYR A 596 7.26 32.39 -5.80
C TYR A 596 6.34 32.04 -6.96
N GLN A 597 5.10 31.64 -6.68
CA GLN A 597 4.13 31.32 -7.73
C GLN A 597 3.93 32.51 -8.71
N ASN A 598 3.84 33.74 -8.20
CA ASN A 598 3.73 34.95 -9.04
C ASN A 598 5.06 35.30 -9.77
N GLN A 599 6.21 34.95 -9.25
CA GLN A 599 7.49 35.10 -9.94
C GLN A 599 7.56 34.18 -11.17
N VAL A 600 7.17 32.92 -11.02
CA VAL A 600 7.15 31.92 -12.10
C VAL A 600 6.00 32.21 -13.08
N LEU A 601 4.80 32.42 -12.55
CA LEU A 601 3.56 32.66 -13.30
C LEU A 601 2.97 34.05 -12.93
N PRO A 602 3.54 35.15 -13.42
CA PRO A 602 3.06 36.48 -13.12
C PRO A 602 1.61 36.71 -13.61
N LYS A 603 0.85 37.50 -12.85
CA LYS A 603 -0.51 37.90 -13.21
C LYS A 603 -0.51 38.85 -14.43
N GLY A 604 -1.57 38.79 -15.21
CA GLY A 604 -1.75 39.71 -16.35
C GLY A 604 -1.18 39.20 -17.68
N TYR A 605 -0.42 38.13 -17.66
CA TYR A 605 0.11 37.50 -18.89
C TYR A 605 -0.72 36.29 -19.30
N LYS A 606 -0.78 36.05 -20.62
CA LYS A 606 -1.38 34.83 -21.18
C LYS A 606 -0.56 33.63 -20.77
N ARG A 607 -1.24 32.56 -20.32
CA ARG A 607 -0.63 31.28 -19.97
C ARG A 607 -1.26 30.21 -20.82
N MET A 608 -0.47 29.32 -21.38
CA MET A 608 -0.94 28.16 -22.11
C MET A 608 -0.20 26.92 -21.65
N ILE A 609 -0.89 25.79 -21.58
CA ILE A 609 -0.34 24.50 -21.15
C ILE A 609 -0.27 23.58 -22.37
N ILE A 610 0.81 22.83 -22.44
CA ILE A 610 1.01 21.75 -23.42
C ILE A 610 1.23 20.47 -22.64
N GLU A 611 0.20 19.61 -22.59
CA GLU A 611 0.28 18.31 -21.93
C GLU A 611 -0.73 17.34 -22.58
N PHE A 612 -0.25 16.23 -23.11
CA PHE A 612 -1.06 15.28 -23.88
C PHE A 612 -1.86 14.32 -22.96
N SER A 613 -2.59 14.92 -22.02
CA SER A 613 -3.52 14.23 -21.10
C SER A 613 -4.83 14.98 -21.00
N ASN A 614 -5.86 14.35 -20.47
CA ASN A 614 -7.12 15.00 -20.08
C ASN A 614 -7.13 15.14 -18.55
N ASP A 615 -6.44 16.15 -18.05
CA ASP A 615 -6.27 16.39 -16.61
C ASP A 615 -6.98 17.68 -16.17
N PRO A 616 -8.08 17.58 -15.40
CA PRO A 616 -8.75 18.76 -14.85
C PRO A 616 -7.90 19.62 -13.92
N SER A 617 -6.83 19.08 -13.34
CA SER A 617 -5.96 19.87 -12.46
C SER A 617 -5.23 21.01 -13.17
N LEU A 618 -5.11 20.91 -14.51
CA LEU A 618 -4.47 21.92 -15.35
C LEU A 618 -5.21 23.29 -15.33
N TYR A 619 -6.54 23.29 -15.09
CA TYR A 619 -7.30 24.54 -14.96
C TYR A 619 -6.88 25.41 -13.79
N ARG A 620 -6.10 24.89 -12.84
CA ARG A 620 -5.48 25.70 -11.77
C ARG A 620 -4.41 26.66 -12.28
N LEU A 621 -3.83 26.37 -13.44
CA LEU A 621 -2.69 27.12 -14.02
C LEU A 621 -3.14 28.13 -15.08
N VAL A 622 -4.29 27.93 -15.71
CA VAL A 622 -4.84 28.74 -16.82
C VAL A 622 -6.25 29.23 -16.53
N LYS A 623 -6.86 29.98 -17.46
CA LYS A 623 -8.16 30.61 -17.24
C LYS A 623 -9.29 29.98 -18.06
N SER A 624 -8.97 29.38 -19.21
CA SER A 624 -9.98 28.84 -20.12
C SER A 624 -9.51 27.52 -20.75
N ASP A 625 -10.46 26.80 -21.31
CA ASP A 625 -10.22 25.55 -22.03
C ASP A 625 -9.34 25.76 -23.29
N GLU A 626 -9.43 26.93 -23.92
CA GLU A 626 -8.63 27.31 -25.08
C GLU A 626 -7.14 27.46 -24.74
N ASP A 627 -6.82 27.67 -23.46
CA ASP A 627 -5.45 27.80 -22.96
C ASP A 627 -4.76 26.43 -22.79
N ILE A 628 -5.50 25.32 -22.96
CA ILE A 628 -4.97 23.97 -22.77
C ILE A 628 -4.83 23.28 -24.15
N ILE A 629 -3.61 22.88 -24.45
CA ILE A 629 -3.25 22.10 -25.62
C ILE A 629 -3.09 20.65 -25.14
N ASN A 630 -4.15 19.87 -25.26
CA ASN A 630 -4.24 18.53 -24.69
C ASN A 630 -5.00 17.55 -25.59
N VAL A 631 -5.06 16.30 -25.17
CA VAL A 631 -5.86 15.23 -25.77
C VAL A 631 -7.11 15.03 -24.93
N LYS A 632 -8.29 15.27 -25.52
CA LYS A 632 -9.59 15.16 -24.84
C LYS A 632 -10.32 13.84 -25.09
N ASN A 633 -9.94 13.12 -26.14
CA ASN A 633 -10.57 11.88 -26.57
C ASN A 633 -9.59 10.71 -26.46
N TYR A 634 -10.12 9.50 -26.35
CA TYR A 634 -9.30 8.30 -26.39
C TYR A 634 -8.47 8.21 -27.67
N GLY A 635 -7.25 7.67 -27.55
CA GLY A 635 -6.27 7.58 -28.59
C GLY A 635 -6.66 6.71 -29.80
N LYS A 636 -5.72 6.55 -30.71
CA LYS A 636 -5.87 5.77 -31.96
C LYS A 636 -4.59 4.98 -32.23
N SER A 637 -4.73 3.84 -32.92
CA SER A 637 -3.55 3.10 -33.42
C SER A 637 -3.04 3.78 -34.70
N ALA A 638 -1.92 4.49 -34.57
CA ALA A 638 -1.24 5.16 -35.65
C ALA A 638 0.22 5.47 -35.26
N THR A 639 1.01 5.95 -36.18
CA THR A 639 2.34 6.48 -35.88
C THR A 639 2.23 7.78 -35.06
N GLU A 640 3.29 8.16 -34.36
CA GLU A 640 3.33 9.42 -33.60
C GLU A 640 2.99 10.64 -34.48
N GLU A 641 3.55 10.67 -35.68
CA GLU A 641 3.33 11.77 -36.65
C GLU A 641 1.87 11.86 -37.06
N GLU A 642 1.24 10.73 -37.40
CA GLU A 642 -0.17 10.66 -37.76
C GLU A 642 -1.06 11.07 -36.57
N LEU A 643 -0.73 10.66 -35.36
CA LEU A 643 -1.46 11.05 -34.14
C LEU A 643 -1.39 12.55 -33.90
N LEU A 644 -0.19 13.13 -33.97
CA LEU A 644 0.00 14.57 -33.80
C LEU A 644 -0.79 15.37 -34.83
N GLN A 645 -0.83 14.92 -36.11
CA GLN A 645 -1.63 15.56 -37.16
C GLN A 645 -3.13 15.41 -36.90
N ASP A 646 -3.61 14.21 -36.60
CA ASP A 646 -5.04 13.91 -36.42
C ASP A 646 -5.65 14.64 -35.21
N TYR A 647 -4.85 14.86 -34.14
CA TYR A 647 -5.26 15.64 -32.98
C TYR A 647 -4.94 17.14 -33.08
N GLU A 648 -4.42 17.62 -34.19
CA GLU A 648 -3.97 19.02 -34.38
C GLU A 648 -2.93 19.44 -33.32
N LEU A 649 -2.05 18.50 -32.90
CA LEU A 649 -1.00 18.67 -31.91
C LEU A 649 0.39 18.73 -32.54
N ASP A 650 0.48 18.76 -33.85
CA ASP A 650 1.76 19.04 -34.52
C ASP A 650 2.20 20.49 -34.31
N LEU A 651 3.48 20.75 -34.53
CA LEU A 651 4.12 22.03 -34.23
C LEU A 651 3.41 23.22 -34.89
N GLN A 652 2.93 23.08 -36.13
CA GLN A 652 2.30 24.19 -36.90
C GLN A 652 0.90 24.49 -36.34
N ASN A 653 0.08 23.50 -36.10
CA ASN A 653 -1.25 23.67 -35.55
C ASN A 653 -1.21 24.28 -34.13
N ILE A 654 -0.26 23.84 -33.29
CA ILE A 654 -0.08 24.43 -31.96
C ILE A 654 0.32 25.90 -32.06
N ILE A 655 1.25 26.27 -32.95
CA ILE A 655 1.67 27.67 -33.16
C ILE A 655 0.50 28.54 -33.61
N ILE A 656 -0.33 28.04 -34.54
CA ILE A 656 -1.56 28.76 -34.97
C ILE A 656 -2.50 28.96 -33.80
N LYS A 657 -2.73 27.92 -32.98
CA LYS A 657 -3.58 27.98 -31.81
C LYS A 657 -3.07 29.02 -30.80
N ILE A 658 -1.76 29.05 -30.55
CA ILE A 658 -1.14 30.03 -29.65
C ILE A 658 -1.32 31.44 -30.18
N LYS A 659 -1.02 31.70 -31.47
CA LYS A 659 -1.17 33.02 -32.10
C LYS A 659 -2.58 33.56 -32.05
N ASN A 660 -3.57 32.72 -32.19
CA ASN A 660 -4.99 33.11 -32.14
C ASN A 660 -5.47 33.45 -30.71
N ASN A 661 -4.69 33.05 -29.69
CA ASN A 661 -5.07 33.17 -28.27
C ASN A 661 -4.27 34.21 -27.49
N ILE A 662 -3.26 34.89 -28.07
CA ILE A 662 -2.43 35.91 -27.42
C ILE A 662 -2.81 37.35 -27.81
#